data_c7109a2137a592062e0f44843ffc576c
#
_entry.id   c7109a2137a592062e0f44843ffc576c
#
_cell.length_a   1.000
_cell.length_b   1.000
_cell.length_c   1.000
_cell.angle_alpha   90.00
_cell.angle_beta   90.00
_cell.angle_gamma   90.00
#
_symmetry.space_group_name_H-M   'P 1'
#
loop_
_entity.id
_entity.type
_entity.pdbx_description
1 polymer ?
#
loop_
_entity_poly.entity_id
_entity_poly.type
_entity_poly.pdbx_seq_one_letter_code
_entity_poly.pdbx_strand_id
1 'polypeptide(L)'
;MDVTKAFLDPARLSPMLAGASRLDGNRLVVRSATQDVEVQAPRDLLATVFELCDGTRTVSEVLAQLPSKFDAAEFGQFIEFLHAQGALIDANLAATHAARYAFQGSPFGLAAPSAVTNQICRRFLWNKPGAAGKLPAETRRVSGAPLRHYFAERVSTYTFSEKAIPERSLLALLWSIAGVVRVKHERVGYVTPQRTIASAGGMQLVQVYVALQKPVGSYKAGVYRVRYPDEQVVTLEFLGGGQELMPRAFGKPWELTYATGAIFLAADPQVAAMRYRNRALQYLFMEAGAALHNGGLSAPELGLGYATIGGYYETVVAKMCQLDGELILGSAIFGAKPTPAQVKLIDRSPDLDFAWVDSDAARFSMPFHLARAKVVTADDDRPHTWGRDTDPWLAFRKAAAEAIEREGFREPRGLTSGSLATLKNAIHPAQFVAYSDRQYADPHFPYRRFDPEAPQLWAVGTDLLSGRPVRVLAELVFSRSSLASHGHLQERPFSQVTSSGCAASTSVDDATRRALLEVIERDAFMRHWLAQTSGSVVAPSRFKPDIRVRIEALEQTGCRIVVQKLDSPWAQVCLVAAQHEAQHFTTMGTSAHADFDVALAGALDETEARVYAWIHGHKPEVGSPEDVGTTEHHFELYGLKRYFRRADRVLFPKNPKPAARLASSGPGSTRHLVARFAAKGIYPVIVDITPELCFVDQGRTRLSVVKALVPSLLPISFGYQREPLGMVPRIHPGSKFPHPFP
;
A
#
# COMPACT_ATOMS: atom_id res chain seq x y z
N MET A 1 -2.59 23.04 33.33
CA MET A 1 -3.37 22.19 34.24
C MET A 1 -3.23 20.79 33.69
N ASP A 2 -2.59 19.93 34.44
CA ASP A 2 -2.31 18.56 34.01
C ASP A 2 -3.64 17.80 33.90
N VAL A 3 -4.11 17.54 32.69
CA VAL A 3 -5.42 16.96 32.36
C VAL A 3 -5.55 15.56 32.97
N THR A 4 -4.44 14.87 33.19
CA THR A 4 -4.39 13.55 33.83
C THR A 4 -4.84 13.54 35.30
N LYS A 5 -4.68 14.64 36.02
CA LYS A 5 -5.13 14.74 37.42
C LYS A 5 -6.63 15.05 37.62
N ALA A 6 -7.32 15.55 36.58
CA ALA A 6 -8.72 15.92 36.66
C ALA A 6 -9.69 14.72 36.49
N PHE A 7 -9.19 13.55 36.08
CA PHE A 7 -10.01 12.37 35.74
C PHE A 7 -10.17 11.35 36.87
N LEU A 8 -9.51 11.51 37.99
CA LEU A 8 -9.57 10.60 39.12
C LEU A 8 -10.44 11.14 40.27
N ASP A 9 -11.65 11.65 39.93
CA ASP A 9 -12.66 11.86 40.97
C ASP A 9 -13.27 10.50 41.34
N PRO A 10 -12.93 9.89 42.49
CA PRO A 10 -13.44 8.57 42.92
C PRO A 10 -14.95 8.47 42.97
N ALA A 11 -15.64 9.60 43.07
CA ALA A 11 -17.10 9.67 43.08
C ALA A 11 -17.72 9.55 41.68
N ARG A 12 -16.93 9.66 40.62
CA ARG A 12 -17.43 9.68 39.24
C ARG A 12 -16.85 8.58 38.35
N LEU A 13 -15.63 8.11 38.64
CA LEU A 13 -15.00 7.05 37.89
C LEU A 13 -15.67 5.69 38.22
N SER A 14 -16.17 4.98 37.20
CA SER A 14 -16.70 3.62 37.33
C SER A 14 -15.73 2.64 36.67
N PRO A 15 -14.81 2.00 37.43
CA PRO A 15 -13.76 1.17 36.87
C PRO A 15 -14.31 -0.13 36.30
N MET A 16 -13.87 -0.49 35.09
CA MET A 16 -14.12 -1.77 34.45
C MET A 16 -12.85 -2.26 33.72
N LEU A 17 -12.75 -3.59 33.56
CA LEU A 17 -11.64 -4.17 32.79
C LEU A 17 -11.69 -3.74 31.32
N ALA A 18 -10.57 -3.34 30.79
CA ALA A 18 -10.45 -2.68 29.47
C ALA A 18 -10.73 -3.61 28.27
N GLY A 19 -10.87 -4.91 28.49
CA GLY A 19 -11.10 -5.89 27.42
C GLY A 19 -11.28 -7.31 27.92
N ALA A 20 -11.13 -8.30 27.04
CA ALA A 20 -11.19 -9.69 27.40
C ALA A 20 -10.11 -10.02 28.45
N SER A 21 -10.54 -10.43 29.64
CA SER A 21 -9.65 -10.60 30.78
C SER A 21 -9.68 -12.02 31.32
N ARG A 22 -8.51 -12.48 31.75
CA ARG A 22 -8.31 -13.80 32.33
C ARG A 22 -7.45 -13.69 33.58
N LEU A 23 -7.94 -14.30 34.67
CA LEU A 23 -7.15 -14.45 35.88
C LEU A 23 -6.51 -15.84 35.88
N ASP A 24 -5.19 -15.90 35.96
CA ASP A 24 -4.39 -17.13 35.95
C ASP A 24 -3.44 -17.13 37.14
N GLY A 25 -3.91 -17.73 38.25
CA GLY A 25 -3.20 -17.70 39.53
C GLY A 25 -3.02 -16.25 40.03
N ASN A 26 -1.79 -15.79 40.16
CA ASN A 26 -1.40 -14.45 40.59
C ASN A 26 -1.21 -13.48 39.43
N ARG A 27 -1.75 -13.78 38.25
CA ARG A 27 -1.54 -13.03 37.00
C ARG A 27 -2.89 -12.67 36.41
N LEU A 28 -3.13 -11.37 36.20
CA LEU A 28 -4.24 -10.83 35.44
C LEU A 28 -3.75 -10.47 34.04
N VAL A 29 -4.35 -11.06 33.02
CA VAL A 29 -4.12 -10.70 31.62
C VAL A 29 -5.37 -9.99 31.11
N VAL A 30 -5.21 -8.75 30.66
CA VAL A 30 -6.27 -7.96 30.01
C VAL A 30 -5.88 -7.74 28.55
N ARG A 31 -6.64 -8.31 27.63
CA ARG A 31 -6.48 -8.12 26.20
C ARG A 31 -7.40 -7.03 25.73
N SER A 32 -6.85 -5.83 25.60
CA SER A 32 -7.56 -4.71 24.98
C SER A 32 -7.29 -4.68 23.47
N ALA A 33 -8.03 -3.84 22.76
CA ALA A 33 -7.85 -3.68 21.32
C ALA A 33 -6.48 -3.06 20.93
N THR A 34 -5.76 -2.45 21.88
CA THR A 34 -4.48 -1.74 21.64
C THR A 34 -3.26 -2.43 22.20
N GLN A 35 -3.41 -3.15 23.31
CA GLN A 35 -2.28 -3.79 23.98
C GLN A 35 -2.76 -4.90 24.91
N ASP A 36 -1.92 -5.90 25.09
CA ASP A 36 -2.08 -6.87 26.16
C ASP A 36 -1.41 -6.30 27.41
N VAL A 37 -2.17 -6.13 28.47
CA VAL A 37 -1.66 -5.71 29.79
C VAL A 37 -1.60 -6.92 30.69
N GLU A 38 -0.44 -7.17 31.25
CA GLU A 38 -0.21 -8.25 32.19
C GLU A 38 0.21 -7.69 33.54
N VAL A 39 -0.54 -8.05 34.59
CA VAL A 39 -0.28 -7.57 35.96
C VAL A 39 -0.11 -8.77 36.87
N GLN A 40 0.99 -8.77 37.61
CA GLN A 40 1.24 -9.74 38.70
C GLN A 40 0.94 -9.11 40.05
N ALA A 41 0.03 -9.69 40.78
CA ALA A 41 -0.32 -9.30 42.15
C ALA A 41 -0.92 -10.51 42.91
N PRO A 42 -1.10 -10.44 44.25
CA PRO A 42 -1.77 -11.50 44.99
C PRO A 42 -3.12 -11.86 44.37
N ARG A 43 -3.39 -13.17 44.26
CA ARG A 43 -4.57 -13.70 43.56
C ARG A 43 -5.88 -13.13 44.11
N ASP A 44 -6.00 -13.02 45.42
CA ASP A 44 -7.20 -12.51 46.07
C ASP A 44 -7.41 -11.02 45.84
N LEU A 45 -6.33 -10.23 45.68
CA LEU A 45 -6.39 -8.84 45.27
C LEU A 45 -6.91 -8.72 43.82
N LEU A 46 -6.33 -9.50 42.91
CA LEU A 46 -6.76 -9.54 41.51
C LEU A 46 -8.19 -10.06 41.36
N ALA A 47 -8.59 -11.08 42.14
CA ALA A 47 -9.95 -11.59 42.11
C ALA A 47 -10.96 -10.53 42.58
N THR A 48 -10.59 -9.75 43.60
CA THR A 48 -11.44 -8.65 44.10
C THR A 48 -11.59 -7.54 43.04
N VAL A 49 -10.54 -7.19 42.33
CA VAL A 49 -10.63 -6.28 41.18
C VAL A 49 -11.54 -6.83 40.09
N PHE A 50 -11.40 -8.14 39.80
CA PHE A 50 -12.22 -8.80 38.78
C PHE A 50 -13.73 -8.82 39.16
N GLU A 51 -14.02 -8.92 40.40
CA GLU A 51 -15.39 -8.99 40.91
C GLU A 51 -16.05 -7.63 41.12
N LEU A 52 -15.29 -6.63 41.62
CA LEU A 52 -15.84 -5.32 41.98
C LEU A 52 -15.71 -4.27 40.86
N CYS A 53 -14.72 -4.38 39.98
CA CYS A 53 -14.50 -3.43 38.89
C CYS A 53 -15.20 -3.86 37.59
N ASP A 54 -16.52 -3.99 37.65
CA ASP A 54 -17.39 -4.40 36.55
C ASP A 54 -18.00 -3.19 35.77
N GLY A 55 -17.66 -1.97 36.17
CA GLY A 55 -18.16 -0.73 35.59
C GLY A 55 -19.52 -0.28 36.09
N THR A 56 -20.16 -1.04 36.99
CA THR A 56 -21.47 -0.67 37.54
C THR A 56 -21.38 0.19 38.80
N ARG A 57 -20.19 0.22 39.42
CA ARG A 57 -19.90 0.92 40.69
C ARG A 57 -18.87 2.01 40.46
N THR A 58 -19.01 3.13 41.15
CA THR A 58 -17.95 4.12 41.26
C THR A 58 -16.79 3.59 42.13
N VAL A 59 -15.60 4.18 42.00
CA VAL A 59 -14.46 3.81 42.87
C VAL A 59 -14.82 3.93 44.33
N SER A 60 -15.59 4.97 44.73
CA SER A 60 -16.06 5.14 46.09
C SER A 60 -16.96 4.00 46.54
N GLU A 61 -17.85 3.50 45.70
CA GLU A 61 -18.71 2.36 46.00
C GLU A 61 -17.93 1.05 46.01
N VAL A 62 -16.92 0.87 45.17
CA VAL A 62 -16.00 -0.28 45.20
C VAL A 62 -15.26 -0.32 46.53
N LEU A 63 -14.68 0.82 46.94
CA LEU A 63 -13.96 0.90 48.22
C LEU A 63 -14.86 0.67 49.42
N ALA A 64 -16.12 1.10 49.37
CA ALA A 64 -17.12 0.81 50.45
C ALA A 64 -17.53 -0.66 50.53
N GLN A 65 -17.39 -1.45 49.47
CA GLN A 65 -17.69 -2.87 49.40
C GLN A 65 -16.45 -3.77 49.53
N LEU A 66 -15.30 -3.18 49.82
CA LEU A 66 -14.05 -3.89 49.87
C LEU A 66 -14.05 -4.87 51.09
N PRO A 67 -13.62 -6.14 50.91
CA PRO A 67 -13.46 -7.05 52.04
C PRO A 67 -12.50 -6.48 53.10
N SER A 68 -12.85 -6.67 54.39
CA SER A 68 -12.13 -6.11 55.55
C SER A 68 -10.64 -6.48 55.65
N LYS A 69 -10.19 -7.45 54.89
CA LYS A 69 -8.78 -7.87 54.80
C LYS A 69 -7.91 -6.93 53.94
N PHE A 70 -8.52 -6.02 53.19
CA PHE A 70 -7.79 -5.06 52.33
C PHE A 70 -7.90 -3.64 52.92
N ASP A 71 -6.82 -2.90 52.84
CA ASP A 71 -6.83 -1.48 53.16
C ASP A 71 -7.41 -0.69 51.98
N ALA A 72 -8.35 0.20 52.24
CA ALA A 72 -9.06 0.93 51.21
C ALA A 72 -8.15 1.94 50.45
N ALA A 73 -7.16 2.52 51.17
CA ALA A 73 -6.23 3.46 50.53
C ALA A 73 -5.26 2.74 49.60
N GLU A 74 -4.72 1.59 50.02
CA GLU A 74 -3.84 0.75 49.20
C GLU A 74 -4.59 0.19 47.99
N PHE A 75 -5.82 -0.25 48.15
CA PHE A 75 -6.64 -0.75 47.06
C PHE A 75 -7.00 0.37 46.05
N GLY A 76 -7.29 1.57 46.55
CA GLY A 76 -7.49 2.75 45.71
C GLY A 76 -6.29 3.06 44.84
N GLN A 77 -5.09 3.05 45.44
CA GLN A 77 -3.83 3.23 44.67
C GLN A 77 -3.60 2.13 43.64
N PHE A 78 -4.02 0.88 43.96
CA PHE A 78 -3.92 -0.22 43.01
C PHE A 78 -4.90 -0.05 41.82
N ILE A 79 -6.12 0.45 42.06
CA ILE A 79 -7.07 0.82 40.98
C ILE A 79 -6.45 1.93 40.08
N GLU A 80 -5.86 2.95 40.68
CA GLU A 80 -5.17 4.02 39.94
C GLU A 80 -4.01 3.46 39.10
N PHE A 81 -3.20 2.59 39.67
CA PHE A 81 -2.14 1.88 38.96
C PHE A 81 -2.67 1.08 37.76
N LEU A 82 -3.70 0.27 37.97
CA LEU A 82 -4.32 -0.52 36.89
C LEU A 82 -4.92 0.35 35.79
N HIS A 83 -5.51 1.48 36.17
CA HIS A 83 -6.02 2.45 35.20
C HIS A 83 -4.88 3.10 34.42
N ALA A 84 -3.80 3.51 35.09
CA ALA A 84 -2.62 4.07 34.42
C ALA A 84 -1.93 3.08 33.47
N GLN A 85 -1.97 1.78 33.80
CA GLN A 85 -1.47 0.72 32.90
C GLN A 85 -2.44 0.36 31.76
N GLY A 86 -3.64 0.93 31.75
CA GLY A 86 -4.66 0.61 30.75
C GLY A 86 -5.37 -0.74 30.96
N ALA A 87 -5.20 -1.37 32.12
CA ALA A 87 -5.93 -2.60 32.49
C ALA A 87 -7.38 -2.30 32.93
N LEU A 88 -7.61 -1.13 33.50
CA LEU A 88 -8.95 -0.61 33.83
C LEU A 88 -9.25 0.64 33.02
N ILE A 89 -10.51 0.82 32.65
CA ILE A 89 -11.06 2.03 32.03
C ILE A 89 -12.28 2.51 32.79
N ASP A 90 -12.67 3.77 32.58
CA ASP A 90 -13.95 4.26 33.07
C ASP A 90 -15.10 3.71 32.21
N ALA A 91 -16.02 2.97 32.83
CA ALA A 91 -17.18 2.43 32.15
C ALA A 91 -18.07 3.51 31.50
N ASN A 92 -18.10 4.72 32.08
CA ASN A 92 -18.82 5.86 31.48
C ASN A 92 -18.18 6.30 30.15
N LEU A 93 -16.92 5.94 29.91
CA LEU A 93 -16.17 6.20 28.69
C LEU A 93 -15.96 4.94 27.83
N ALA A 94 -16.52 3.77 28.25
CA ALA A 94 -16.26 2.49 27.57
C ALA A 94 -16.59 2.52 26.08
N ALA A 95 -17.71 3.14 25.69
CA ALA A 95 -18.08 3.30 24.28
C ALA A 95 -17.07 4.19 23.53
N THR A 96 -16.56 5.22 24.19
CA THR A 96 -15.52 6.13 23.68
C THR A 96 -14.18 5.42 23.48
N HIS A 97 -13.78 4.63 24.49
CA HIS A 97 -12.58 3.81 24.40
C HIS A 97 -12.71 2.73 23.31
N ALA A 98 -13.83 2.03 23.25
CA ALA A 98 -14.10 1.03 22.22
C ALA A 98 -14.02 1.63 20.82
N ALA A 99 -14.61 2.81 20.59
CA ALA A 99 -14.54 3.49 19.30
C ALA A 99 -13.12 3.97 18.98
N ARG A 100 -12.41 4.56 19.96
CA ARG A 100 -11.02 5.00 19.79
C ARG A 100 -10.13 3.85 19.35
N TYR A 101 -10.36 2.64 19.86
CA TYR A 101 -9.56 1.46 19.58
C TYR A 101 -10.05 0.66 18.38
N ALA A 102 -11.33 0.64 18.09
CA ALA A 102 -11.87 0.00 16.89
C ALA A 102 -11.42 0.70 15.60
N PHE A 103 -11.10 2.00 15.67
CA PHE A 103 -10.68 2.81 14.52
C PHE A 103 -9.17 3.06 14.45
N GLN A 104 -8.40 2.74 15.49
CA GLN A 104 -6.93 2.85 15.45
C GLN A 104 -6.34 1.59 14.84
N GLY A 105 -5.81 1.68 13.63
CA GLY A 105 -4.89 0.67 13.10
C GLY A 105 -5.35 -0.14 11.89
N SER A 106 -6.57 0.04 11.42
CA SER A 106 -6.95 -0.51 10.11
C SER A 106 -7.94 0.43 9.44
N PRO A 107 -7.60 0.97 8.27
CA PRO A 107 -8.62 1.55 7.43
C PRO A 107 -9.44 0.38 6.94
N PHE A 108 -10.48 0.02 7.66
CA PHE A 108 -11.28 -1.15 7.36
C PHE A 108 -10.48 -2.47 7.36
N GLY A 109 -10.62 -3.26 8.40
CA GLY A 109 -10.59 -4.70 8.29
C GLY A 109 -11.70 -5.22 7.36
N LEU A 110 -12.01 -4.47 6.32
CA LEU A 110 -12.97 -4.74 5.28
C LEU A 110 -12.27 -4.54 3.95
N ALA A 111 -11.26 -5.33 3.72
CA ALA A 111 -10.98 -5.72 2.35
C ALA A 111 -12.05 -6.72 1.89
N ALA A 112 -13.32 -6.32 1.93
CA ALA A 112 -14.25 -6.91 1.00
C ALA A 112 -13.93 -6.30 -0.36
N PRO A 113 -13.55 -7.09 -1.38
CA PRO A 113 -13.36 -6.59 -2.72
C PRO A 113 -14.52 -5.67 -3.12
N SER A 114 -14.25 -4.60 -3.84
CA SER A 114 -15.30 -3.64 -4.25
C SER A 114 -16.47 -4.33 -4.96
N ALA A 115 -16.22 -5.44 -5.64
CA ALA A 115 -17.24 -6.31 -6.21
C ALA A 115 -18.17 -6.94 -5.15
N VAL A 116 -17.63 -7.40 -4.00
CA VAL A 116 -18.45 -7.96 -2.91
C VAL A 116 -19.19 -6.85 -2.18
N THR A 117 -18.55 -5.70 -1.96
CA THR A 117 -19.21 -4.52 -1.39
C THR A 117 -20.31 -4.01 -2.31
N ASN A 118 -20.10 -3.96 -3.62
CA ASN A 118 -21.12 -3.61 -4.60
C ASN A 118 -22.25 -4.65 -4.66
N GLN A 119 -21.97 -5.95 -4.51
CA GLN A 119 -23.02 -6.98 -4.42
C GLN A 119 -23.83 -6.86 -3.12
N ILE A 120 -23.17 -6.58 -2.00
CA ILE A 120 -23.85 -6.36 -0.71
C ILE A 120 -24.69 -5.10 -0.80
N CYS A 121 -24.16 -3.99 -1.30
CA CYS A 121 -24.91 -2.75 -1.50
C CYS A 121 -26.09 -2.96 -2.48
N ARG A 122 -25.89 -3.69 -3.59
CA ARG A 122 -26.97 -4.03 -4.52
C ARG A 122 -28.03 -4.91 -3.89
N ARG A 123 -27.68 -5.87 -3.02
CA ARG A 123 -28.64 -6.71 -2.30
C ARG A 123 -29.43 -5.94 -1.24
N PHE A 124 -28.81 -5.04 -0.50
CA PHE A 124 -29.45 -4.36 0.63
C PHE A 124 -30.08 -3.01 0.26
N LEU A 125 -29.50 -2.27 -0.69
CA LEU A 125 -29.99 -0.93 -1.08
C LEU A 125 -30.85 -0.97 -2.33
N TRP A 126 -30.74 -2.01 -3.16
CA TRP A 126 -31.44 -2.16 -4.42
C TRP A 126 -32.28 -3.43 -4.46
N ASN A 127 -32.80 -3.89 -3.34
CA ASN A 127 -33.94 -4.80 -3.42
C ASN A 127 -34.96 -4.15 -4.38
N LYS A 128 -35.39 -4.93 -5.40
CA LYS A 128 -36.40 -4.48 -6.36
C LYS A 128 -37.43 -3.64 -5.64
N PRO A 129 -37.72 -2.41 -6.08
CA PRO A 129 -38.81 -1.68 -5.52
C PRO A 129 -40.06 -2.56 -5.68
N GLY A 130 -40.52 -3.12 -4.59
CA GLY A 130 -41.93 -3.45 -4.51
C GLY A 130 -42.60 -2.12 -4.83
N ALA A 131 -43.59 -2.10 -5.70
CA ALA A 131 -44.26 -0.96 -6.29
C ALA A 131 -43.82 0.37 -5.65
N ALA A 132 -42.69 0.92 -6.08
CA ALA A 132 -42.18 2.18 -5.56
C ALA A 132 -43.23 3.20 -5.95
N GLY A 133 -43.91 3.73 -4.96
CA GLY A 133 -44.77 4.87 -5.17
C GLY A 133 -43.87 5.93 -5.79
N LYS A 134 -44.01 6.17 -7.11
CA LYS A 134 -43.36 7.30 -7.76
C LYS A 134 -43.79 8.50 -6.96
N LEU A 135 -42.85 9.21 -6.37
CA LEU A 135 -43.15 10.56 -5.81
C LEU A 135 -43.93 11.29 -6.87
N PRO A 136 -45.15 11.80 -6.56
CA PRO A 136 -45.97 12.52 -7.52
C PRO A 136 -45.12 13.54 -8.24
N ALA A 137 -45.34 13.74 -9.55
CA ALA A 137 -44.58 14.73 -10.34
C ALA A 137 -44.61 16.12 -9.74
N GLU A 138 -45.68 16.43 -8.99
CA GLU A 138 -45.85 17.66 -8.22
C GLU A 138 -44.88 17.82 -7.05
N THR A 139 -44.43 16.74 -6.41
CA THR A 139 -43.36 16.80 -5.39
C THR A 139 -41.99 17.07 -5.99
N ARG A 140 -41.78 16.85 -7.28
CA ARG A 140 -40.58 17.26 -8.02
C ARG A 140 -40.58 18.75 -8.39
N ARG A 141 -41.74 19.41 -8.35
CA ARG A 141 -41.92 20.82 -8.66
C ARG A 141 -42.24 21.61 -7.40
N VAL A 142 -41.34 21.65 -6.44
CA VAL A 142 -41.37 22.79 -5.52
C VAL A 142 -40.45 23.83 -6.09
N SER A 143 -41.03 24.55 -7.07
CA SER A 143 -40.45 25.78 -7.57
C SER A 143 -40.24 26.74 -6.40
N GLY A 144 -39.05 27.29 -6.28
CA GLY A 144 -38.75 28.41 -5.42
C GLY A 144 -38.24 28.12 -3.99
N ALA A 145 -37.97 26.88 -3.60
CA ALA A 145 -37.27 26.62 -2.35
C ALA A 145 -35.78 26.41 -2.62
N PRO A 146 -34.89 27.34 -2.27
CA PRO A 146 -33.44 27.22 -2.53
C PRO A 146 -32.84 25.89 -2.01
N LEU A 147 -33.29 25.41 -0.86
CA LEU A 147 -32.78 24.22 -0.22
C LEU A 147 -32.98 22.93 -1.04
N ARG A 148 -34.10 22.81 -1.78
CA ARG A 148 -34.33 21.63 -2.62
C ARG A 148 -33.43 21.59 -3.85
N HIS A 149 -33.04 22.72 -4.35
CA HIS A 149 -32.04 22.81 -5.41
C HIS A 149 -30.71 22.25 -4.94
N TYR A 150 -30.23 22.60 -3.75
CA TYR A 150 -28.99 22.08 -3.18
C TYR A 150 -29.03 20.57 -2.97
N PHE A 151 -30.14 20.02 -2.50
CA PHE A 151 -30.29 18.57 -2.38
C PHE A 151 -30.25 17.86 -3.74
N ALA A 152 -30.85 18.48 -4.78
CA ALA A 152 -30.86 17.89 -6.12
C ALA A 152 -29.47 17.92 -6.80
N GLU A 153 -28.69 18.96 -6.53
CA GLU A 153 -27.36 19.18 -7.12
C GLU A 153 -26.24 18.47 -6.34
N ARG A 154 -26.50 18.00 -5.12
CA ARG A 154 -25.49 17.33 -4.30
C ARG A 154 -25.13 15.96 -4.89
N VAL A 155 -23.91 15.84 -5.37
CA VAL A 155 -23.32 14.58 -5.89
C VAL A 155 -21.97 14.36 -5.24
N SER A 156 -21.71 13.15 -4.77
CA SER A 156 -20.36 12.76 -4.31
C SER A 156 -19.41 12.72 -5.51
N THR A 157 -18.37 13.53 -5.46
CA THR A 157 -17.43 13.73 -6.55
C THR A 157 -16.06 13.26 -6.13
N TYR A 158 -15.59 12.15 -6.70
CA TYR A 158 -14.28 11.53 -6.44
C TYR A 158 -13.23 11.90 -7.48
N THR A 159 -13.60 12.61 -8.52
CA THR A 159 -12.73 13.11 -9.59
C THR A 159 -12.79 14.63 -9.63
N PHE A 160 -11.64 15.26 -9.78
CA PHE A 160 -11.54 16.73 -9.77
C PHE A 160 -10.87 17.24 -11.05
N SER A 161 -11.05 18.53 -11.31
CA SER A 161 -10.31 19.27 -12.33
C SER A 161 -8.96 19.74 -11.76
N GLU A 162 -7.97 19.88 -12.63
CA GLU A 162 -6.67 20.47 -12.27
C GLU A 162 -6.73 21.98 -11.98
N LYS A 163 -7.87 22.61 -12.29
CA LYS A 163 -8.04 24.04 -12.11
C LYS A 163 -7.89 24.42 -10.64
N ALA A 164 -7.27 25.58 -10.41
CA ALA A 164 -7.24 26.16 -9.07
C ALA A 164 -8.65 26.61 -8.65
N ILE A 165 -8.95 26.46 -7.37
CA ILE A 165 -10.20 26.99 -6.80
C ILE A 165 -9.96 28.41 -6.28
N PRO A 166 -10.96 29.30 -6.32
CA PRO A 166 -10.85 30.61 -5.70
C PRO A 166 -10.76 30.50 -4.17
N GLU A 167 -9.97 31.37 -3.55
CA GLU A 167 -9.87 31.46 -2.08
C GLU A 167 -11.23 31.65 -1.42
N ARG A 168 -12.06 32.52 -1.98
CA ARG A 168 -13.43 32.73 -1.51
C ARG A 168 -14.26 31.44 -1.47
N SER A 169 -14.10 30.56 -2.45
CA SER A 169 -14.82 29.29 -2.50
C SER A 169 -14.34 28.32 -1.40
N LEU A 170 -13.02 28.31 -1.10
CA LEU A 170 -12.47 27.55 0.03
C LEU A 170 -13.05 28.05 1.36
N LEU A 171 -12.99 29.36 1.62
CA LEU A 171 -13.46 29.94 2.86
C LEU A 171 -14.98 29.76 3.04
N ALA A 172 -15.76 29.92 1.96
CA ALA A 172 -17.18 29.66 1.97
C ALA A 172 -17.53 28.20 2.24
N LEU A 173 -16.80 27.25 1.65
CA LEU A 173 -16.95 25.82 1.94
C LEU A 173 -16.68 25.54 3.43
N LEU A 174 -15.56 26.02 3.96
CA LEU A 174 -15.20 25.82 5.37
C LEU A 174 -16.20 26.48 6.31
N TRP A 175 -16.69 27.65 5.97
CA TRP A 175 -17.76 28.30 6.74
C TRP A 175 -19.05 27.48 6.75
N SER A 176 -19.44 26.91 5.62
CA SER A 176 -20.66 26.08 5.53
C SER A 176 -20.57 24.85 6.44
N ILE A 177 -19.37 24.32 6.65
CA ILE A 177 -19.14 23.12 7.47
C ILE A 177 -19.43 23.36 8.95
N ALA A 178 -18.89 24.44 9.55
CA ALA A 178 -19.04 24.69 10.98
C ALA A 178 -18.96 26.21 11.35
N GLY A 179 -19.19 27.09 10.40
CA GLY A 179 -19.08 28.54 10.59
C GLY A 179 -20.09 29.11 11.58
N VAL A 180 -19.75 30.24 12.20
CA VAL A 180 -20.62 30.97 13.09
C VAL A 180 -21.66 31.79 12.26
N VAL A 181 -22.94 31.55 12.52
CA VAL A 181 -24.06 32.23 11.87
C VAL A 181 -24.44 33.48 12.66
N ARG A 182 -24.46 33.36 13.98
CA ARG A 182 -24.75 34.47 14.91
C ARG A 182 -24.15 34.18 16.28
N VAL A 183 -23.90 35.22 17.02
CA VAL A 183 -23.46 35.13 18.42
C VAL A 183 -24.65 35.48 19.31
N LYS A 184 -25.05 34.57 20.20
CA LYS A 184 -26.13 34.76 21.15
C LYS A 184 -25.58 35.12 22.52
N HIS A 185 -25.99 36.24 23.05
CA HIS A 185 -25.69 36.67 24.42
C HIS A 185 -26.74 36.16 25.38
N GLU A 186 -26.36 35.28 26.29
CA GLU A 186 -27.24 34.72 27.32
C GLU A 186 -27.32 35.69 28.53
N ARG A 187 -28.47 35.63 29.26
CA ARG A 187 -28.73 36.54 30.40
C ARG A 187 -27.69 36.47 31.54
N VAL A 188 -26.82 35.48 31.58
CA VAL A 188 -25.85 35.23 32.66
C VAL A 188 -24.41 35.50 32.17
N GLY A 189 -24.24 36.30 31.12
CA GLY A 189 -22.89 36.66 30.63
C GLY A 189 -22.20 35.62 29.78
N TYR A 190 -22.88 34.50 29.44
CA TYR A 190 -22.35 33.53 28.50
C TYR A 190 -22.64 33.94 27.06
N VAL A 191 -21.62 33.80 26.22
CA VAL A 191 -21.71 34.01 24.79
C VAL A 191 -21.72 32.65 24.12
N THR A 192 -22.81 32.32 23.42
CA THR A 192 -22.95 31.04 22.70
C THR A 192 -22.98 31.32 21.20
N PRO A 193 -21.92 30.96 20.47
CA PRO A 193 -21.93 31.03 19.01
C PRO A 193 -22.90 29.99 18.46
N GLN A 194 -23.80 30.41 17.60
CA GLN A 194 -24.66 29.51 16.82
C GLN A 194 -23.98 29.22 15.49
N ARG A 195 -23.67 27.98 15.23
CA ARG A 195 -23.01 27.55 14.01
C ARG A 195 -23.99 27.06 12.95
N THR A 196 -23.49 26.82 11.75
CA THR A 196 -24.21 26.20 10.63
C THR A 196 -24.69 24.78 10.95
N ILE A 197 -24.15 24.17 11.99
CA ILE A 197 -24.49 22.82 12.47
C ILE A 197 -25.09 22.87 13.87
N ALA A 198 -25.96 21.91 14.15
CA ALA A 198 -26.47 21.71 15.49
C ALA A 198 -25.40 21.01 16.33
N SER A 199 -25.22 21.45 17.58
CA SER A 199 -24.32 20.84 18.54
C SER A 199 -25.05 20.54 19.85
N ALA A 200 -24.79 19.36 20.42
CA ALA A 200 -25.39 18.94 21.67
C ALA A 200 -25.04 19.95 22.78
N GLY A 201 -26.08 20.56 23.37
CA GLY A 201 -25.94 21.58 24.40
C GLY A 201 -25.11 22.79 24.02
N GLY A 202 -24.91 23.03 22.74
CA GLY A 202 -24.13 24.15 22.23
C GLY A 202 -22.63 24.07 22.51
N MET A 203 -22.10 22.87 22.83
CA MET A 203 -20.69 22.71 23.20
C MET A 203 -19.71 22.89 22.04
N GLN A 204 -20.15 22.62 20.80
CA GLN A 204 -19.40 22.84 19.55
C GLN A 204 -18.00 22.25 19.57
N LEU A 205 -17.93 20.97 19.95
CA LEU A 205 -16.67 20.27 20.22
C LEU A 205 -15.94 19.82 18.93
N VAL A 206 -16.66 19.71 17.81
CA VAL A 206 -16.07 19.31 16.55
C VAL A 206 -15.16 20.41 16.02
N GLN A 207 -13.89 20.07 15.85
CA GLN A 207 -12.86 20.90 15.27
C GLN A 207 -12.67 20.51 13.80
N VAL A 208 -12.40 21.51 12.96
CA VAL A 208 -12.20 21.33 11.52
C VAL A 208 -10.74 21.56 11.18
N TYR A 209 -10.18 20.64 10.40
CA TYR A 209 -8.84 20.73 9.84
C TYR A 209 -8.93 20.64 8.33
N VAL A 210 -8.05 21.37 7.63
CA VAL A 210 -7.92 21.28 6.18
C VAL A 210 -6.47 21.07 5.79
N ALA A 211 -6.22 20.06 4.96
CA ALA A 211 -4.94 19.81 4.34
C ALA A 211 -5.02 20.20 2.86
N LEU A 212 -4.22 21.16 2.44
CA LEU A 212 -4.14 21.66 1.06
C LEU A 212 -2.97 21.02 0.34
N GLN A 213 -3.20 20.27 -0.73
CA GLN A 213 -2.14 19.69 -1.57
C GLN A 213 -1.44 20.75 -2.42
N LYS A 214 -2.14 21.82 -2.76
CA LYS A 214 -1.67 22.91 -3.61
C LYS A 214 -2.15 24.23 -3.05
N PRO A 215 -1.46 25.33 -3.35
CA PRO A 215 -1.85 26.67 -2.87
C PRO A 215 -3.27 27.06 -3.33
N VAL A 216 -3.99 27.81 -2.47
CA VAL A 216 -5.30 28.39 -2.78
C VAL A 216 -5.29 29.86 -2.35
N GLY A 217 -5.23 30.76 -3.31
CA GLY A 217 -5.12 32.20 -3.04
C GLY A 217 -3.86 32.51 -2.20
N SER A 218 -4.06 33.08 -1.04
CA SER A 218 -3.00 33.45 -0.08
C SER A 218 -2.50 32.25 0.76
N TYR A 219 -3.23 31.14 0.78
CA TYR A 219 -2.90 29.95 1.57
C TYR A 219 -1.96 29.02 0.78
N LYS A 220 -0.76 28.77 1.31
CA LYS A 220 0.20 27.81 0.74
C LYS A 220 -0.27 26.36 0.94
N ALA A 221 0.33 25.40 0.25
CA ALA A 221 0.14 23.99 0.54
C ALA A 221 0.57 23.69 1.98
N GLY A 222 -0.19 22.87 2.71
CA GLY A 222 0.06 22.56 4.12
C GLY A 222 -1.19 22.19 4.88
N VAL A 223 -1.04 21.93 6.16
CA VAL A 223 -2.12 21.56 7.07
C VAL A 223 -2.51 22.76 7.93
N TYR A 224 -3.79 22.96 8.08
CA TYR A 224 -4.36 24.08 8.82
C TYR A 224 -5.46 23.62 9.76
N ARG A 225 -5.52 24.26 10.94
CA ARG A 225 -6.71 24.23 11.79
C ARG A 225 -7.64 25.38 11.39
N VAL A 226 -8.92 25.08 11.19
CA VAL A 226 -9.92 26.09 10.82
C VAL A 226 -10.50 26.71 12.10
N ARG A 227 -10.52 28.03 12.16
CA ARG A 227 -11.06 28.80 13.27
C ARG A 227 -12.24 29.64 12.80
N TYR A 228 -13.20 29.79 13.66
CA TYR A 228 -14.42 30.57 13.43
C TYR A 228 -14.55 31.65 14.54
N PRO A 229 -13.75 32.71 14.46
CA PRO A 229 -13.65 33.66 15.56
C PRO A 229 -14.88 34.55 15.72
N ASP A 230 -15.68 34.78 14.67
CA ASP A 230 -16.84 35.63 14.67
C ASP A 230 -17.83 35.22 13.55
N GLU A 231 -18.98 35.95 13.49
CA GLU A 231 -20.00 35.76 12.46
C GLU A 231 -19.42 35.91 11.05
N GLN A 232 -19.66 34.90 10.22
CA GLN A 232 -19.18 34.83 8.82
C GLN A 232 -17.64 34.95 8.65
N VAL A 233 -16.88 34.85 9.71
CA VAL A 233 -15.41 34.90 9.66
C VAL A 233 -14.81 33.47 9.76
N VAL A 234 -13.90 33.15 8.83
CA VAL A 234 -13.11 31.93 8.83
C VAL A 234 -11.65 32.32 8.78
N THR A 235 -10.84 31.75 9.67
CA THR A 235 -9.39 31.91 9.64
C THR A 235 -8.72 30.54 9.64
N LEU A 236 -7.57 30.45 8.98
CA LEU A 236 -6.78 29.23 8.85
C LEU A 236 -5.48 29.41 9.63
N GLU A 237 -5.36 28.67 10.73
CA GLU A 237 -4.15 28.59 11.54
C GLU A 237 -3.22 27.54 10.92
N PHE A 238 -2.07 27.96 10.40
CA PHE A 238 -1.11 27.06 9.78
C PHE A 238 -0.42 26.19 10.84
N LEU A 239 -0.57 24.88 10.72
CA LEU A 239 0.06 23.91 11.63
C LEU A 239 1.45 23.47 11.13
N GLY A 240 1.68 23.49 9.82
CA GLY A 240 2.95 23.07 9.24
C GLY A 240 2.78 22.42 7.87
N GLY A 241 3.88 21.79 7.39
CA GLY A 241 3.84 20.80 6.32
C GLY A 241 3.07 19.55 6.75
N GLY A 242 3.19 18.48 6.01
CA GLY A 242 2.51 17.22 6.30
C GLY A 242 1.49 16.86 5.23
N GLN A 243 1.13 17.79 4.33
CA GLN A 243 0.26 17.52 3.19
C GLN A 243 0.84 16.45 2.26
N GLU A 244 2.15 16.23 2.26
CA GLU A 244 2.81 15.14 1.54
C GLU A 244 2.40 13.76 2.05
N LEU A 245 1.91 13.67 3.29
CA LEU A 245 1.37 12.44 3.86
C LEU A 245 -0.09 12.18 3.45
N MET A 246 -0.76 13.12 2.76
CA MET A 246 -2.17 12.94 2.37
C MET A 246 -2.45 11.63 1.62
N PRO A 247 -1.61 11.18 0.66
CA PRO A 247 -1.86 9.89 0.01
C PRO A 247 -1.89 8.72 1.00
N ARG A 248 -1.08 8.83 2.07
CA ARG A 248 -1.04 7.83 3.15
C ARG A 248 -2.25 7.89 4.08
N ALA A 249 -2.92 9.02 4.13
CA ALA A 249 -4.11 9.22 4.96
C ALA A 249 -5.36 8.49 4.42
N PHE A 250 -5.35 8.00 3.18
CA PHE A 250 -6.52 7.40 2.55
C PHE A 250 -6.26 5.99 2.00
N GLY A 251 -7.27 5.12 2.11
CA GLY A 251 -7.24 3.78 1.54
C GLY A 251 -7.30 3.74 0.01
N LYS A 252 -7.74 4.84 -0.62
CA LYS A 252 -7.78 5.01 -2.07
C LYS A 252 -7.06 6.29 -2.49
N PRO A 253 -5.72 6.30 -2.48
CA PRO A 253 -4.95 7.51 -2.76
C PRO A 253 -5.23 8.12 -4.14
N TRP A 254 -5.64 7.34 -5.14
CA TRP A 254 -5.98 7.86 -6.46
C TRP A 254 -7.15 8.85 -6.46
N GLU A 255 -8.06 8.79 -5.49
CA GLU A 255 -9.16 9.76 -5.35
C GLU A 255 -8.64 11.16 -5.04
N LEU A 256 -7.41 11.27 -4.53
CA LEU A 256 -6.75 12.55 -4.25
C LEU A 256 -5.98 13.13 -5.44
N THR A 257 -5.79 12.42 -6.54
CA THR A 257 -4.84 12.80 -7.61
C THR A 257 -5.01 14.25 -8.08
N TYR A 258 -6.25 14.73 -8.16
CA TYR A 258 -6.56 16.11 -8.60
C TYR A 258 -7.32 16.91 -7.56
N ALA A 259 -7.53 16.39 -6.37
CA ALA A 259 -8.15 17.11 -5.27
C ALA A 259 -7.31 18.35 -4.92
N THR A 260 -7.98 19.44 -4.52
CA THR A 260 -7.30 20.60 -3.97
C THR A 260 -6.83 20.32 -2.55
N GLY A 261 -7.64 19.57 -1.80
CA GLY A 261 -7.31 19.21 -0.43
C GLY A 261 -8.31 18.25 0.18
N ALA A 262 -8.10 17.98 1.47
CA ALA A 262 -8.97 17.18 2.30
C ALA A 262 -9.35 17.94 3.58
N ILE A 263 -10.53 17.63 4.10
CA ILE A 263 -11.07 18.16 5.35
C ILE A 263 -11.14 16.98 6.32
N PHE A 264 -10.71 17.22 7.56
CA PHE A 264 -10.82 16.27 8.64
C PHE A 264 -11.56 16.89 9.81
N LEU A 265 -12.44 16.13 10.44
CA LEU A 265 -13.18 16.54 11.62
C LEU A 265 -12.68 15.73 12.80
N ALA A 266 -12.34 16.42 13.89
CA ALA A 266 -11.84 15.77 15.09
C ALA A 266 -12.48 16.40 16.34
N ALA A 267 -12.57 15.62 17.42
CA ALA A 267 -12.99 16.14 18.72
C ALA A 267 -12.33 15.33 19.84
N ASP A 268 -12.14 15.96 20.98
CA ASP A 268 -11.79 15.27 22.21
C ASP A 268 -13.06 14.59 22.79
N PRO A 269 -13.12 13.25 22.75
CA PRO A 269 -14.27 12.51 23.25
C PRO A 269 -14.42 12.62 24.77
N GLN A 270 -13.33 12.86 25.49
CA GLN A 270 -13.36 12.96 26.95
C GLN A 270 -14.07 14.23 27.38
N VAL A 271 -13.83 15.35 26.68
CA VAL A 271 -14.52 16.62 26.94
C VAL A 271 -16.03 16.46 26.72
N ALA A 272 -16.45 15.77 25.66
CA ALA A 272 -17.86 15.46 25.42
C ALA A 272 -18.44 14.56 26.51
N ALA A 273 -17.68 13.56 26.97
CA ALA A 273 -18.10 12.60 27.96
C ALA A 273 -18.28 13.21 29.36
N MET A 274 -17.56 14.27 29.69
CA MET A 274 -17.76 15.01 30.95
C MET A 274 -19.23 15.46 31.12
N ARG A 275 -19.91 15.78 30.02
CA ARG A 275 -21.32 16.21 30.07
C ARG A 275 -22.30 15.09 29.67
N TYR A 276 -21.93 14.25 28.67
CA TYR A 276 -22.87 13.33 28.03
C TYR A 276 -22.56 11.85 28.29
N ARG A 277 -21.48 11.55 29.03
CA ARG A 277 -21.09 10.17 29.40
C ARG A 277 -21.12 9.27 28.16
N ASN A 278 -21.76 8.11 28.23
CA ASN A 278 -21.86 7.11 27.16
C ASN A 278 -22.50 7.62 25.85
N ARG A 279 -23.22 8.75 25.87
CA ARG A 279 -23.81 9.35 24.67
C ARG A 279 -22.88 10.30 23.95
N ALA A 280 -21.72 10.59 24.50
CA ALA A 280 -20.76 11.56 23.94
C ALA A 280 -20.42 11.27 22.47
N LEU A 281 -20.03 10.03 22.14
CA LEU A 281 -19.68 9.63 20.78
C LEU A 281 -20.84 9.81 19.80
N GLN A 282 -22.06 9.41 20.22
CA GLN A 282 -23.25 9.57 19.38
C GLN A 282 -23.43 11.01 18.96
N TYR A 283 -23.31 11.95 19.90
CA TYR A 283 -23.46 13.37 19.61
C TYR A 283 -22.33 13.92 18.76
N LEU A 284 -21.08 13.50 19.01
CA LEU A 284 -19.94 13.92 18.18
C LEU A 284 -20.09 13.45 16.73
N PHE A 285 -20.49 12.20 16.50
CA PHE A 285 -20.70 11.69 15.14
C PHE A 285 -21.91 12.34 14.45
N MET A 286 -22.98 12.66 15.18
CA MET A 286 -24.12 13.41 14.64
C MET A 286 -23.69 14.82 14.21
N GLU A 287 -22.91 15.52 15.04
CA GLU A 287 -22.37 16.85 14.75
C GLU A 287 -21.44 16.82 13.54
N ALA A 288 -20.51 15.86 13.50
CA ALA A 288 -19.58 15.68 12.38
C ALA A 288 -20.31 15.31 11.07
N GLY A 289 -21.31 14.43 11.13
CA GLY A 289 -22.13 14.08 9.98
C GLY A 289 -22.88 15.28 9.40
N ALA A 290 -23.44 16.13 10.26
CA ALA A 290 -24.09 17.39 9.83
C ALA A 290 -23.08 18.35 9.17
N ALA A 291 -21.87 18.46 9.72
CA ALA A 291 -20.80 19.30 9.18
C ALA A 291 -20.38 18.85 7.77
N LEU A 292 -20.11 17.54 7.60
CA LEU A 292 -19.75 16.97 6.30
C LEU A 292 -20.88 17.11 5.27
N HIS A 293 -22.12 16.94 5.71
CA HIS A 293 -23.28 17.08 4.83
C HIS A 293 -23.45 18.52 4.33
N ASN A 294 -23.27 19.52 5.20
CA ASN A 294 -23.29 20.92 4.82
C ASN A 294 -22.23 21.26 3.76
N GLY A 295 -21.01 20.70 3.91
CA GLY A 295 -19.97 20.83 2.89
C GLY A 295 -20.42 20.29 1.53
N GLY A 296 -21.07 19.11 1.52
CA GLY A 296 -21.60 18.49 0.31
C GLY A 296 -22.73 19.28 -0.34
N LEU A 297 -23.60 19.92 0.46
CA LEU A 297 -24.68 20.75 -0.05
C LEU A 297 -24.20 22.07 -0.65
N SER A 298 -23.17 22.69 -0.05
CA SER A 298 -22.67 24.00 -0.50
C SER A 298 -21.67 23.88 -1.68
N ALA A 299 -20.98 22.79 -1.81
CA ALA A 299 -19.94 22.62 -2.83
C ALA A 299 -20.39 22.90 -4.28
N PRO A 300 -21.56 22.41 -4.75
CA PRO A 300 -22.00 22.65 -6.12
C PRO A 300 -22.16 24.13 -6.48
N GLU A 301 -22.71 24.95 -5.57
CA GLU A 301 -22.89 26.39 -5.76
C GLU A 301 -21.55 27.13 -5.82
N LEU A 302 -20.56 26.62 -5.06
CA LEU A 302 -19.20 27.16 -5.04
C LEU A 302 -18.36 26.74 -6.25
N GLY A 303 -18.93 25.95 -7.17
CA GLY A 303 -18.22 25.38 -8.33
C GLY A 303 -17.23 24.29 -7.93
N LEU A 304 -17.43 23.66 -6.77
CA LEU A 304 -16.57 22.63 -6.22
C LEU A 304 -17.18 21.23 -6.39
N GLY A 305 -16.30 20.25 -6.58
CA GLY A 305 -16.56 18.84 -6.31
C GLY A 305 -16.25 18.54 -4.86
N TYR A 306 -17.01 17.61 -4.26
CA TYR A 306 -16.88 17.23 -2.86
C TYR A 306 -17.31 15.78 -2.66
N ALA A 307 -16.57 15.03 -1.86
CA ALA A 307 -16.95 13.69 -1.44
C ALA A 307 -16.56 13.44 0.01
N THR A 308 -17.48 12.88 0.79
CA THR A 308 -17.16 12.33 2.12
C THR A 308 -16.46 11.00 1.98
N ILE A 309 -15.34 10.84 2.66
CA ILE A 309 -14.50 9.63 2.62
C ILE A 309 -14.49 8.98 4.02
N GLY A 310 -14.91 7.71 4.09
CA GLY A 310 -14.83 6.93 5.31
C GLY A 310 -13.55 6.10 5.44
N GLY A 311 -12.83 5.90 4.32
CA GLY A 311 -11.62 5.06 4.23
C GLY A 311 -10.33 5.85 4.48
N TYR A 312 -10.04 6.21 5.71
CA TYR A 312 -8.82 6.92 6.09
C TYR A 312 -8.08 6.23 7.23
N TYR A 313 -6.77 6.53 7.36
CA TYR A 313 -5.88 6.00 8.42
C TYR A 313 -5.76 7.05 9.53
N GLU A 314 -6.39 6.80 10.66
CA GLU A 314 -6.50 7.76 11.78
C GLU A 314 -5.13 8.20 12.31
N THR A 315 -4.18 7.27 12.41
CA THR A 315 -2.82 7.57 12.90
C THR A 315 -2.07 8.55 12.00
N VAL A 316 -2.26 8.42 10.67
CA VAL A 316 -1.66 9.36 9.70
C VAL A 316 -2.33 10.71 9.77
N VAL A 317 -3.66 10.75 9.85
CA VAL A 317 -4.44 12.00 10.00
C VAL A 317 -4.08 12.70 11.30
N ALA A 318 -4.00 11.98 12.42
CA ALA A 318 -3.61 12.52 13.71
C ALA A 318 -2.22 13.17 13.66
N LYS A 319 -1.26 12.49 13.04
CA LYS A 319 0.10 13.05 12.82
C LYS A 319 0.07 14.31 11.97
N MET A 320 -0.68 14.31 10.86
CA MET A 320 -0.82 15.46 9.95
C MET A 320 -1.45 16.66 10.66
N CYS A 321 -2.52 16.44 11.41
CA CYS A 321 -3.30 17.47 12.09
C CYS A 321 -2.72 17.82 13.49
N GLN A 322 -1.61 17.19 13.92
CA GLN A 322 -0.98 17.37 15.23
C GLN A 322 -1.97 17.13 16.38
N LEU A 323 -2.75 16.05 16.28
CA LEU A 323 -3.73 15.67 17.29
C LEU A 323 -3.06 14.86 18.41
N ASP A 324 -3.43 15.15 19.65
CA ASP A 324 -2.99 14.44 20.84
C ASP A 324 -4.21 13.97 21.63
N GLY A 325 -4.71 12.79 21.25
CA GLY A 325 -5.85 12.17 21.92
C GLY A 325 -7.23 12.47 21.36
N GLU A 326 -7.38 13.39 20.41
CA GLU A 326 -8.65 13.60 19.70
C GLU A 326 -8.99 12.42 18.81
N LEU A 327 -10.29 12.15 18.70
CA LEU A 327 -10.86 11.16 17.79
C LEU A 327 -11.16 11.82 16.45
N ILE A 328 -10.73 11.18 15.35
CA ILE A 328 -11.14 11.59 14.01
C ILE A 328 -12.56 11.08 13.78
N LEU A 329 -13.47 12.02 13.48
CA LEU A 329 -14.90 11.76 13.34
C LEU A 329 -15.34 11.57 11.90
N GLY A 330 -14.55 12.04 10.95
CA GLY A 330 -14.83 11.89 9.53
C GLY A 330 -13.93 12.75 8.66
N SER A 331 -13.98 12.49 7.37
CA SER A 331 -13.18 13.21 6.38
C SER A 331 -13.97 13.49 5.09
N ALA A 332 -13.50 14.46 4.33
CA ALA A 332 -13.95 14.72 2.97
C ALA A 332 -12.79 15.20 2.10
N ILE A 333 -12.92 14.98 0.80
CA ILE A 333 -12.02 15.52 -0.22
C ILE A 333 -12.75 16.55 -1.06
N PHE A 334 -12.05 17.55 -1.55
CA PHE A 334 -12.63 18.61 -2.36
C PHE A 334 -11.65 19.15 -3.41
N GLY A 335 -12.20 19.75 -4.46
CA GLY A 335 -11.42 20.37 -5.53
C GLY A 335 -12.32 21.07 -6.55
N ALA A 336 -11.74 21.59 -7.63
CA ALA A 336 -12.54 22.18 -8.69
C ALA A 336 -13.44 21.13 -9.35
N LYS A 337 -14.69 21.49 -9.65
CA LYS A 337 -15.69 20.61 -10.26
C LYS A 337 -15.15 20.04 -11.58
N PRO A 338 -15.21 18.72 -11.80
CA PRO A 338 -14.76 18.11 -13.05
C PRO A 338 -15.76 18.36 -14.17
N THR A 339 -15.28 18.28 -15.42
CA THR A 339 -16.17 18.22 -16.58
C THR A 339 -16.77 16.81 -16.73
N PRO A 340 -17.93 16.64 -17.41
CA PRO A 340 -18.49 15.33 -17.68
C PRO A 340 -17.52 14.37 -18.40
N ALA A 341 -16.66 14.91 -19.29
CA ALA A 341 -15.62 14.14 -19.98
C ALA A 341 -14.56 13.59 -19.00
N GLN A 342 -14.18 14.36 -17.99
CA GLN A 342 -13.22 13.93 -16.97
C GLN A 342 -13.80 12.81 -16.09
N VAL A 343 -15.09 12.87 -15.75
CA VAL A 343 -15.76 11.82 -14.97
C VAL A 343 -15.74 10.48 -15.73
N LYS A 344 -15.98 10.50 -17.04
CA LYS A 344 -15.97 9.29 -17.89
C LYS A 344 -14.57 8.64 -17.99
N LEU A 345 -13.49 9.36 -17.71
CA LEU A 345 -12.14 8.79 -17.79
C LEU A 345 -11.87 7.76 -16.69
N ILE A 346 -12.59 7.79 -15.58
CA ILE A 346 -12.43 6.82 -14.47
C ILE A 346 -12.65 5.40 -14.98
N ASP A 347 -13.62 5.17 -15.86
CA ASP A 347 -13.95 3.86 -16.39
C ASP A 347 -12.80 3.20 -17.19
N ARG A 348 -11.72 3.94 -17.46
CA ARG A 348 -10.52 3.47 -18.15
C ARG A 348 -9.47 2.87 -17.24
N SER A 349 -9.61 3.06 -15.94
CA SER A 349 -8.70 2.52 -14.93
C SER A 349 -9.24 1.21 -14.37
N PRO A 350 -8.38 0.22 -14.07
CA PRO A 350 -8.81 -0.97 -13.36
C PRO A 350 -9.21 -0.61 -11.92
N ASP A 351 -10.13 -1.37 -11.37
CA ASP A 351 -10.35 -1.39 -9.93
C ASP A 351 -9.15 -2.04 -9.24
N LEU A 352 -8.64 -1.41 -8.19
CA LEU A 352 -7.50 -1.88 -7.43
C LEU A 352 -7.91 -2.26 -6.00
N ASP A 353 -7.56 -3.47 -5.58
CA ASP A 353 -7.41 -3.79 -4.16
C ASP A 353 -6.04 -3.27 -3.72
N PHE A 354 -6.06 -2.26 -2.87
CA PHE A 354 -4.89 -1.51 -2.47
C PHE A 354 -4.79 -1.38 -0.96
N ALA A 355 -3.58 -1.46 -0.41
CA ALA A 355 -3.32 -1.12 0.99
C ALA A 355 -1.89 -0.59 1.18
N TRP A 356 -1.74 0.30 2.15
CA TRP A 356 -0.44 0.63 2.72
C TRP A 356 -0.02 -0.47 3.70
N VAL A 357 1.16 -1.04 3.51
CA VAL A 357 1.62 -2.18 4.32
C VAL A 357 2.27 -1.73 5.61
N ASP A 358 2.88 -0.57 5.60
CA ASP A 358 3.53 0.08 6.74
C ASP A 358 2.59 1.07 7.46
N SER A 359 1.27 0.83 7.44
CA SER A 359 0.26 1.73 8.03
C SER A 359 0.42 1.93 9.53
N ASP A 360 1.02 0.98 10.24
CA ASP A 360 1.40 1.13 11.64
C ASP A 360 2.66 2.01 11.78
N ALA A 361 2.51 3.28 11.40
CA ALA A 361 3.60 4.28 11.39
C ALA A 361 4.33 4.44 12.76
N ALA A 362 3.75 3.96 13.85
CA ALA A 362 4.39 3.96 15.16
C ALA A 362 5.50 2.89 15.31
N ARG A 363 5.57 1.90 14.41
CA ARG A 363 6.54 0.80 14.49
C ARG A 363 7.74 0.95 13.56
N PHE A 364 7.73 1.94 12.64
CA PHE A 364 8.75 2.04 11.60
C PHE A 364 9.50 3.36 11.62
N SER A 365 10.79 3.26 11.90
CA SER A 365 11.78 4.30 11.64
C SER A 365 12.31 4.26 10.19
N MET A 366 11.71 3.48 9.30
CA MET A 366 12.17 3.35 7.91
C MET A 366 11.76 4.57 7.08
N PRO A 367 12.70 5.18 6.34
CA PRO A 367 12.45 6.39 5.56
C PRO A 367 11.77 6.12 4.22
N PHE A 368 10.84 5.16 4.15
CA PHE A 368 10.13 4.83 2.92
C PHE A 368 8.67 4.43 3.19
N HIS A 369 7.88 4.45 2.13
CA HIS A 369 6.50 3.98 2.10
C HIS A 369 6.40 2.68 1.31
N LEU A 370 5.66 1.72 1.84
CA LEU A 370 5.42 0.44 1.20
C LEU A 370 3.92 0.25 0.94
N ALA A 371 3.57 0.01 -0.30
CA ALA A 371 2.21 -0.21 -0.75
C ALA A 371 2.08 -1.58 -1.43
N ARG A 372 0.90 -2.17 -1.36
CA ARG A 372 0.53 -3.33 -2.17
C ARG A 372 -0.71 -3.03 -2.99
N ALA A 373 -0.78 -3.60 -4.19
CA ALA A 373 -1.94 -3.49 -5.05
C ALA A 373 -2.16 -4.78 -5.83
N LYS A 374 -3.40 -5.06 -6.22
CA LYS A 374 -3.75 -6.04 -7.27
C LYS A 374 -4.96 -5.53 -8.04
N VAL A 375 -5.07 -5.90 -9.30
CA VAL A 375 -6.29 -5.63 -10.08
C VAL A 375 -7.40 -6.55 -9.57
N VAL A 376 -8.57 -5.96 -9.29
CA VAL A 376 -9.75 -6.72 -8.87
C VAL A 376 -10.35 -7.42 -10.08
N THR A 377 -10.44 -8.74 -10.02
CA THR A 377 -11.05 -9.59 -11.05
C THR A 377 -12.13 -10.48 -10.43
N ALA A 378 -12.92 -11.17 -11.26
CA ALA A 378 -13.92 -12.11 -10.77
C ALA A 378 -13.30 -13.29 -10.00
N ASP A 379 -12.10 -13.69 -10.42
CA ASP A 379 -11.30 -14.73 -9.75
C ASP A 379 -10.28 -14.06 -8.85
N ASP A 380 -10.41 -14.20 -7.54
CA ASP A 380 -9.56 -13.52 -6.53
C ASP A 380 -8.19 -14.20 -6.32
N ASP A 381 -7.63 -14.81 -7.35
CA ASP A 381 -6.34 -15.55 -7.32
C ASP A 381 -5.10 -14.69 -7.66
N ARG A 382 -5.29 -13.38 -7.85
CA ARG A 382 -4.20 -12.47 -8.24
C ARG A 382 -3.25 -12.19 -7.07
N PRO A 383 -1.95 -12.46 -7.21
CA PRO A 383 -0.98 -12.05 -6.19
C PRO A 383 -0.89 -10.52 -6.13
N HIS A 384 -0.64 -10.00 -4.93
CA HIS A 384 -0.36 -8.58 -4.76
C HIS A 384 0.98 -8.21 -5.39
N THR A 385 1.02 -7.03 -5.96
CA THR A 385 2.22 -6.34 -6.41
C THR A 385 2.64 -5.30 -5.39
N TRP A 386 3.86 -4.82 -5.47
CA TRP A 386 4.47 -4.01 -4.44
C TRP A 386 5.03 -2.71 -5.00
N GLY A 387 4.86 -1.64 -4.25
CA GLY A 387 5.47 -0.35 -4.55
C GLY A 387 6.15 0.21 -3.32
N ARG A 388 7.43 0.54 -3.47
CA ARG A 388 8.25 1.13 -2.42
C ARG A 388 8.86 2.43 -2.92
N ASP A 389 8.74 3.51 -2.15
CA ASP A 389 9.41 4.78 -2.41
C ASP A 389 9.45 5.65 -1.15
N THR A 390 10.31 6.66 -1.13
CA THR A 390 10.30 7.71 -0.11
C THR A 390 9.17 8.72 -0.32
N ASP A 391 8.63 8.80 -1.53
CA ASP A 391 7.43 9.55 -1.89
C ASP A 391 6.22 8.59 -1.91
N PRO A 392 5.17 8.83 -1.09
CA PRO A 392 4.00 7.97 -1.06
C PRO A 392 3.24 7.92 -2.38
N TRP A 393 3.21 9.00 -3.19
CA TRP A 393 2.62 8.97 -4.53
C TRP A 393 3.36 8.02 -5.46
N LEU A 394 4.70 8.03 -5.41
CA LEU A 394 5.51 7.13 -6.23
C LEU A 394 5.37 5.67 -5.75
N ALA A 395 5.31 5.42 -4.44
CA ALA A 395 5.06 4.09 -3.90
C ALA A 395 3.71 3.53 -4.39
N PHE A 396 2.64 4.32 -4.31
CA PHE A 396 1.34 3.94 -4.87
C PHE A 396 1.41 3.65 -6.36
N ARG A 397 1.99 4.58 -7.16
CA ARG A 397 2.07 4.43 -8.62
C ARG A 397 2.90 3.23 -9.05
N LYS A 398 3.98 2.90 -8.33
CA LYS A 398 4.78 1.69 -8.58
C LYS A 398 3.93 0.44 -8.37
N ALA A 399 3.21 0.32 -7.24
CA ALA A 399 2.34 -0.82 -6.97
C ALA A 399 1.22 -0.97 -8.02
N ALA A 400 0.57 0.13 -8.38
CA ALA A 400 -0.50 0.15 -9.39
C ALA A 400 0.02 -0.17 -10.80
N ALA A 401 1.19 0.36 -11.19
CA ALA A 401 1.79 0.08 -12.48
C ALA A 401 2.21 -1.39 -12.61
N GLU A 402 2.77 -1.99 -11.58
CA GLU A 402 3.09 -3.42 -11.57
C GLU A 402 1.82 -4.28 -11.60
N ALA A 403 0.74 -3.89 -10.93
CA ALA A 403 -0.54 -4.59 -11.02
C ALA A 403 -1.08 -4.61 -12.47
N ILE A 404 -1.03 -3.49 -13.17
CA ILE A 404 -1.42 -3.38 -14.58
C ILE A 404 -0.45 -4.19 -15.48
N GLU A 405 0.84 -4.18 -15.20
CA GLU A 405 1.83 -4.99 -15.91
C GLU A 405 1.50 -6.49 -15.83
N ARG A 406 1.13 -6.98 -14.63
CA ARG A 406 0.73 -8.37 -14.42
C ARG A 406 -0.53 -8.76 -15.20
N GLU A 407 -1.48 -7.83 -15.39
CA GLU A 407 -2.65 -8.07 -16.25
C GLU A 407 -2.26 -8.17 -17.73
N GLY A 408 -1.36 -7.34 -18.23
CA GLY A 408 -0.85 -7.47 -19.61
C GLY A 408 -0.27 -8.84 -19.91
N PHE A 409 0.43 -9.44 -18.94
CA PHE A 409 0.95 -10.80 -19.03
C PHE A 409 -0.16 -11.88 -19.08
N ARG A 410 -1.38 -11.56 -18.66
CA ARG A 410 -2.54 -12.46 -18.60
C ARG A 410 -3.59 -12.23 -19.68
N GLU A 411 -3.46 -11.18 -20.50
CA GLU A 411 -4.37 -10.85 -21.57
C GLU A 411 -3.75 -11.10 -22.95
N PRO A 412 -3.72 -12.36 -23.47
CA PRO A 412 -3.14 -12.65 -24.77
C PRO A 412 -3.87 -11.92 -25.88
N ARG A 413 -3.12 -11.27 -26.76
CA ARG A 413 -3.66 -10.51 -27.91
C ARG A 413 -2.85 -10.78 -29.16
N GLY A 414 -3.48 -10.65 -30.32
CA GLY A 414 -2.81 -10.73 -31.62
C GLY A 414 -2.15 -12.09 -31.89
N LEU A 415 -2.71 -13.18 -31.35
CA LEU A 415 -2.15 -14.51 -31.50
C LEU A 415 -2.38 -15.05 -32.92
N THR A 416 -1.38 -15.79 -33.42
CA THR A 416 -1.45 -16.53 -34.68
C THR A 416 -1.13 -17.99 -34.40
N SER A 417 -1.88 -18.92 -35.03
CA SER A 417 -1.57 -20.35 -34.96
C SER A 417 -0.81 -20.79 -36.19
N GLY A 418 0.15 -21.69 -36.02
CA GLY A 418 0.94 -22.28 -37.10
C GLY A 418 2.19 -22.98 -36.60
N SER A 419 2.89 -23.70 -37.49
CA SER A 419 4.19 -24.30 -37.19
C SER A 419 5.33 -23.33 -37.52
N LEU A 420 6.50 -23.55 -36.96
CA LEU A 420 7.69 -22.73 -37.27
C LEU A 420 8.03 -22.78 -38.76
N ALA A 421 7.82 -23.96 -39.37
CA ALA A 421 8.09 -24.19 -40.80
C ALA A 421 7.16 -23.39 -41.73
N THR A 422 5.93 -23.12 -41.31
CA THR A 422 4.91 -22.44 -42.15
C THR A 422 4.81 -20.95 -41.91
N LEU A 423 5.29 -20.45 -40.76
CA LEU A 423 5.16 -19.04 -40.39
C LEU A 423 6.37 -18.21 -40.82
N LYS A 424 6.11 -17.14 -41.55
CA LYS A 424 7.16 -16.17 -41.93
C LYS A 424 7.61 -15.39 -40.71
N ASN A 425 8.93 -15.12 -40.62
CA ASN A 425 9.56 -14.32 -39.56
C ASN A 425 9.32 -14.89 -38.13
N ALA A 426 9.08 -16.19 -37.99
CA ALA A 426 9.02 -16.84 -36.69
C ALA A 426 10.45 -17.12 -36.19
N ILE A 427 10.70 -16.79 -34.91
CA ILE A 427 11.99 -17.00 -34.27
C ILE A 427 11.97 -18.33 -33.51
N HIS A 428 12.96 -19.19 -33.72
CA HIS A 428 13.07 -20.42 -32.99
C HIS A 428 13.21 -20.18 -31.50
N PRO A 429 12.31 -20.71 -30.63
CA PRO A 429 12.24 -20.36 -29.22
C PRO A 429 13.48 -20.75 -28.41
N ALA A 430 14.28 -21.71 -28.89
CA ALA A 430 15.56 -22.07 -28.24
C ALA A 430 16.60 -20.94 -28.26
N GLN A 431 16.40 -19.87 -29.05
CA GLN A 431 17.25 -18.67 -28.96
C GLN A 431 17.04 -17.90 -27.66
N PHE A 432 15.87 -18.06 -27.03
CA PHE A 432 15.52 -17.38 -25.77
C PHE A 432 15.63 -18.30 -24.54
N VAL A 433 15.27 -19.59 -24.70
CA VAL A 433 15.32 -20.57 -23.62
C VAL A 433 15.73 -21.92 -24.18
N ALA A 434 16.79 -22.52 -23.66
CA ALA A 434 17.25 -23.86 -24.06
C ALA A 434 17.62 -24.70 -22.85
N TYR A 435 17.15 -25.93 -22.82
CA TYR A 435 17.48 -26.91 -21.80
C TYR A 435 18.47 -27.96 -22.34
N SER A 436 19.25 -28.59 -21.46
CA SER A 436 20.21 -29.63 -21.84
C SER A 436 19.52 -30.97 -22.14
N ASP A 437 20.18 -31.80 -22.95
CA ASP A 437 19.67 -33.15 -23.25
C ASP A 437 19.51 -34.00 -21.98
N ARG A 438 20.38 -33.78 -20.98
CA ARG A 438 20.26 -34.44 -19.69
C ARG A 438 18.97 -34.08 -18.95
N GLN A 439 18.54 -32.80 -19.01
CA GLN A 439 17.28 -32.35 -18.41
C GLN A 439 16.08 -32.99 -19.12
N TYR A 440 16.09 -32.99 -20.44
CA TYR A 440 15.04 -33.67 -21.21
C TYR A 440 14.98 -35.19 -21.07
N ALA A 441 16.08 -35.83 -20.64
CA ALA A 441 16.12 -37.27 -20.35
C ALA A 441 15.53 -37.63 -18.99
N ASP A 442 15.33 -36.65 -18.11
CA ASP A 442 14.69 -36.85 -16.81
C ASP A 442 13.14 -36.91 -16.99
N PRO A 443 12.47 -38.03 -16.63
CA PRO A 443 11.05 -38.20 -16.78
C PRO A 443 10.24 -37.18 -15.94
N HIS A 444 10.81 -36.60 -14.88
CA HIS A 444 10.20 -35.61 -14.01
C HIS A 444 10.43 -34.16 -14.49
N PHE A 445 11.23 -33.98 -15.55
CA PHE A 445 11.47 -32.64 -16.08
C PHE A 445 10.18 -32.05 -16.66
N PRO A 446 9.75 -30.84 -16.24
CA PRO A 446 8.40 -30.36 -16.53
C PRO A 446 8.21 -29.84 -17.96
N TYR A 447 9.30 -29.60 -18.71
CA TYR A 447 9.24 -28.95 -20.01
C TYR A 447 9.43 -29.94 -21.17
N ARG A 448 8.79 -29.63 -22.31
CA ARG A 448 8.90 -30.40 -23.56
C ARG A 448 10.01 -29.87 -24.45
N ARG A 449 10.50 -30.72 -25.35
CA ARG A 449 11.28 -30.25 -26.49
C ARG A 449 10.37 -29.45 -27.45
N PHE A 450 10.95 -28.48 -28.13
CA PHE A 450 10.24 -27.76 -29.18
C PHE A 450 10.15 -28.65 -30.43
N ASP A 451 8.94 -28.75 -30.98
CA ASP A 451 8.67 -29.40 -32.26
C ASP A 451 8.37 -28.33 -33.32
N PRO A 452 9.24 -28.15 -34.32
CA PRO A 452 9.07 -27.11 -35.35
C PRO A 452 7.93 -27.38 -36.30
N GLU A 453 7.44 -28.63 -36.42
CA GLU A 453 6.33 -29.02 -37.30
C GLU A 453 4.98 -28.94 -36.60
N ALA A 454 4.93 -28.99 -35.31
CA ALA A 454 3.69 -28.93 -34.56
C ALA A 454 3.10 -27.51 -34.61
N PRO A 455 1.76 -27.37 -34.82
CA PRO A 455 1.09 -26.10 -34.72
C PRO A 455 1.11 -25.59 -33.28
N GLN A 456 1.45 -24.31 -33.10
CA GLN A 456 1.59 -23.63 -31.82
C GLN A 456 1.06 -22.21 -31.93
N LEU A 457 0.85 -21.56 -30.77
CA LEU A 457 0.47 -20.16 -30.70
C LEU A 457 1.69 -19.26 -30.73
N TRP A 458 1.60 -18.20 -31.51
CA TRP A 458 2.66 -17.22 -31.71
C TRP A 458 2.13 -15.82 -31.43
N ALA A 459 2.90 -15.04 -30.67
CA ALA A 459 2.65 -13.63 -30.47
C ALA A 459 3.42 -12.80 -31.49
N VAL A 460 2.85 -11.68 -31.90
CA VAL A 460 3.52 -10.72 -32.77
C VAL A 460 4.37 -9.78 -31.93
N GLY A 461 5.66 -9.76 -32.22
CA GLY A 461 6.62 -8.83 -31.63
C GLY A 461 7.27 -7.96 -32.70
N THR A 462 8.11 -7.04 -32.26
CA THR A 462 8.92 -6.14 -33.11
C THR A 462 10.39 -6.38 -32.83
N ASP A 463 11.17 -6.69 -33.87
CA ASP A 463 12.62 -6.65 -33.80
C ASP A 463 13.07 -5.19 -33.63
N LEU A 464 13.76 -4.90 -32.54
CA LEU A 464 14.09 -3.52 -32.16
C LEU A 464 15.14 -2.86 -33.04
N LEU A 465 15.94 -3.66 -33.76
CA LEU A 465 16.95 -3.09 -34.69
C LEU A 465 16.35 -2.74 -36.04
N SER A 466 15.59 -3.66 -36.62
CA SER A 466 15.01 -3.50 -37.95
C SER A 466 13.65 -2.81 -37.96
N GLY A 467 12.94 -2.77 -36.80
CA GLY A 467 11.56 -2.31 -36.71
C GLY A 467 10.55 -3.26 -37.37
N ARG A 468 10.97 -4.46 -37.81
CA ARG A 468 10.11 -5.41 -38.54
C ARG A 468 9.32 -6.28 -37.59
N PRO A 469 8.07 -6.66 -37.95
CA PRO A 469 7.29 -7.60 -37.19
C PRO A 469 7.93 -9.00 -37.26
N VAL A 470 8.03 -9.65 -36.12
CA VAL A 470 8.50 -11.03 -35.95
C VAL A 470 7.47 -11.83 -35.14
N ARG A 471 7.56 -13.15 -35.16
CA ARG A 471 6.74 -14.02 -34.35
C ARG A 471 7.57 -14.74 -33.33
N VAL A 472 7.13 -14.69 -32.08
CA VAL A 472 7.75 -15.39 -30.95
C VAL A 472 6.73 -16.35 -30.34
N LEU A 473 7.18 -17.49 -29.83
CA LEU A 473 6.29 -18.47 -29.19
C LEU A 473 5.51 -17.79 -28.07
N ALA A 474 4.16 -17.89 -28.11
CA ALA A 474 3.28 -17.21 -27.16
C ALA A 474 3.52 -17.68 -25.71
N GLU A 475 3.95 -18.93 -25.51
CA GLU A 475 4.35 -19.46 -24.21
C GLU A 475 5.61 -18.80 -23.60
N LEU A 476 6.33 -17.94 -24.33
CA LEU A 476 7.40 -17.09 -23.78
C LEU A 476 6.90 -15.70 -23.34
N VAL A 477 5.69 -15.35 -23.74
CA VAL A 477 5.13 -13.99 -23.56
C VAL A 477 4.00 -13.98 -22.53
N PHE A 478 3.05 -14.87 -22.64
CA PHE A 478 1.81 -14.88 -21.87
C PHE A 478 1.71 -16.06 -20.90
N SER A 479 0.97 -15.89 -19.83
CA SER A 479 0.70 -16.97 -18.89
C SER A 479 0.00 -18.16 -19.58
N ARG A 480 0.38 -19.35 -19.19
CA ARG A 480 -0.17 -20.57 -19.81
C ARG A 480 -1.67 -20.70 -19.55
N SER A 481 -2.15 -20.34 -18.36
CA SER A 481 -3.56 -20.33 -18.03
C SER A 481 -4.38 -19.44 -18.96
N SER A 482 -3.84 -18.28 -19.31
CA SER A 482 -4.49 -17.35 -20.25
C SER A 482 -4.46 -17.84 -21.69
N LEU A 483 -3.46 -18.63 -22.08
CA LEU A 483 -3.38 -19.21 -23.43
C LEU A 483 -4.32 -20.41 -23.62
N ALA A 484 -4.76 -21.07 -22.55
CA ALA A 484 -5.53 -22.30 -22.62
C ALA A 484 -6.84 -22.20 -23.43
N SER A 485 -7.48 -21.02 -23.41
CA SER A 485 -8.72 -20.75 -24.16
C SER A 485 -8.51 -20.52 -25.66
N HIS A 486 -7.25 -20.38 -26.14
CA HIS A 486 -6.94 -20.04 -27.54
C HIS A 486 -6.59 -21.23 -28.41
N GLY A 487 -6.64 -22.47 -27.89
CA GLY A 487 -6.32 -23.70 -28.61
C GLY A 487 -4.82 -23.90 -28.88
N HIS A 488 -4.48 -25.05 -29.53
CA HIS A 488 -3.11 -25.40 -29.92
C HIS A 488 -2.02 -25.31 -28.81
N LEU A 489 -2.44 -25.43 -27.55
CA LEU A 489 -1.55 -25.50 -26.41
C LEU A 489 -1.13 -26.97 -26.20
N GLN A 490 0.17 -27.23 -26.22
CA GLN A 490 0.71 -28.56 -25.99
C GLN A 490 0.48 -29.01 -24.54
N GLU A 491 0.40 -30.31 -24.26
CA GLU A 491 0.15 -30.85 -22.92
C GLU A 491 1.20 -30.35 -21.89
N ARG A 492 2.48 -30.45 -22.24
CA ARG A 492 3.59 -29.93 -21.42
C ARG A 492 4.03 -28.56 -21.94
N PRO A 493 4.38 -27.59 -21.05
CA PRO A 493 4.88 -26.29 -21.47
C PRO A 493 6.24 -26.40 -22.15
N PHE A 494 6.58 -25.44 -23.01
CA PHE A 494 7.92 -25.32 -23.58
C PHE A 494 8.93 -24.87 -22.53
N SER A 495 8.54 -23.89 -21.70
CA SER A 495 9.36 -23.34 -20.61
C SER A 495 8.47 -22.77 -19.51
N GLN A 496 9.07 -22.40 -18.40
CA GLN A 496 8.41 -21.51 -17.46
C GLN A 496 8.31 -20.11 -18.08
N VAL A 497 7.11 -19.56 -18.08
CA VAL A 497 6.92 -18.15 -18.38
C VAL A 497 6.83 -17.38 -17.08
N THR A 498 7.57 -16.28 -17.02
CA THR A 498 7.60 -15.36 -15.88
C THR A 498 7.30 -13.95 -16.37
N SER A 499 6.95 -13.05 -15.47
CA SER A 499 6.83 -11.61 -15.79
C SER A 499 8.21 -10.95 -16.05
N SER A 500 9.32 -11.65 -15.83
CA SER A 500 10.66 -11.11 -16.07
C SER A 500 10.80 -10.60 -17.51
N GLY A 501 11.29 -9.36 -17.65
CA GLY A 501 11.32 -8.65 -18.92
C GLY A 501 10.00 -7.96 -19.29
N CYS A 502 8.98 -7.97 -18.42
CA CYS A 502 7.83 -7.08 -18.54
C CYS A 502 8.15 -5.72 -17.93
N ALA A 503 7.60 -4.66 -18.48
CA ALA A 503 7.68 -3.35 -17.85
C ALA A 503 6.50 -2.47 -18.27
N ALA A 504 5.96 -1.74 -17.29
CA ALA A 504 4.97 -0.70 -17.50
C ALA A 504 5.59 0.69 -17.38
N SER A 505 5.23 1.59 -18.29
CA SER A 505 5.60 3.01 -18.22
C SER A 505 4.63 3.90 -19.00
N THR A 506 4.76 5.21 -18.83
CA THR A 506 3.95 6.21 -19.56
C THR A 506 4.31 6.35 -21.03
N SER A 507 5.42 5.75 -21.46
CA SER A 507 5.81 5.68 -22.88
C SER A 507 6.32 4.28 -23.24
N VAL A 508 6.10 3.87 -24.49
CA VAL A 508 6.60 2.59 -25.02
C VAL A 508 8.13 2.54 -24.97
N ASP A 509 8.82 3.64 -25.26
CA ASP A 509 10.30 3.68 -25.24
C ASP A 509 10.86 3.46 -23.84
N ASP A 510 10.31 4.11 -22.81
CA ASP A 510 10.74 3.91 -21.42
C ASP A 510 10.36 2.52 -20.91
N ALA A 511 9.17 2.00 -21.25
CA ALA A 511 8.78 0.64 -20.94
C ALA A 511 9.75 -0.36 -21.58
N THR A 512 10.09 -0.19 -22.86
CA THR A 512 11.08 -1.01 -23.58
C THR A 512 12.46 -0.96 -22.91
N ARG A 513 12.92 0.23 -22.55
CA ARG A 513 14.20 0.40 -21.86
C ARG A 513 14.24 -0.35 -20.54
N ARG A 514 13.20 -0.22 -19.71
CA ARG A 514 13.07 -0.91 -18.42
C ARG A 514 13.02 -2.43 -18.59
N ALA A 515 12.23 -2.92 -19.55
CA ALA A 515 12.12 -4.33 -19.86
C ALA A 515 13.46 -4.94 -20.28
N LEU A 516 14.24 -4.24 -21.14
CA LEU A 516 15.58 -4.67 -21.53
C LEU A 516 16.56 -4.68 -20.35
N LEU A 517 16.51 -3.66 -19.49
CA LEU A 517 17.36 -3.58 -18.31
C LEU A 517 17.08 -4.72 -17.33
N GLU A 518 15.82 -5.10 -17.16
CA GLU A 518 15.46 -6.24 -16.31
C GLU A 518 15.99 -7.56 -16.88
N VAL A 519 15.88 -7.79 -18.20
CA VAL A 519 16.49 -8.99 -18.82
C VAL A 519 17.99 -9.03 -18.61
N ILE A 520 18.68 -7.88 -18.73
CA ILE A 520 20.13 -7.76 -18.49
C ILE A 520 20.46 -8.07 -17.01
N GLU A 521 19.68 -7.58 -16.11
CA GLU A 521 19.80 -7.82 -14.67
C GLU A 521 19.72 -9.32 -14.34
N ARG A 522 18.66 -9.97 -14.85
CA ARG A 522 18.44 -11.41 -14.65
C ARG A 522 19.56 -12.25 -15.27
N ASP A 523 20.02 -11.92 -16.47
CA ASP A 523 21.16 -12.59 -17.12
C ASP A 523 22.44 -12.49 -16.26
N ALA A 524 22.77 -11.30 -15.78
CA ALA A 524 23.95 -11.07 -14.96
C ALA A 524 23.89 -11.88 -13.65
N PHE A 525 22.77 -11.83 -12.94
CA PHE A 525 22.57 -12.58 -11.71
C PHE A 525 22.68 -14.10 -11.96
N MET A 526 21.94 -14.64 -12.93
CA MET A 526 21.90 -16.06 -13.21
C MET A 526 23.27 -16.62 -13.64
N ARG A 527 24.07 -15.84 -14.41
CA ARG A 527 25.45 -16.23 -14.76
C ARG A 527 26.34 -16.35 -13.53
N HIS A 528 26.28 -15.39 -12.62
CA HIS A 528 27.01 -15.45 -11.35
C HIS A 528 26.55 -16.62 -10.48
N TRP A 529 25.23 -16.85 -10.41
CA TRP A 529 24.66 -17.96 -9.64
C TRP A 529 25.08 -19.33 -10.19
N LEU A 530 24.93 -19.55 -11.47
CA LEU A 530 25.29 -20.84 -12.10
C LEU A 530 26.79 -21.10 -12.10
N ALA A 531 27.61 -20.07 -12.15
CA ALA A 531 29.06 -20.19 -12.01
C ALA A 531 29.51 -20.23 -10.53
N GLN A 532 28.62 -19.94 -9.58
CA GLN A 532 28.93 -19.81 -8.15
C GLN A 532 30.09 -18.83 -7.88
N THR A 533 30.04 -17.68 -8.55
CA THR A 533 31.00 -16.57 -8.42
C THR A 533 30.31 -15.34 -7.85
N SER A 534 31.04 -14.54 -7.08
CA SER A 534 30.58 -13.22 -6.63
C SER A 534 30.91 -12.14 -7.65
N GLY A 535 30.16 -11.06 -7.62
CA GLY A 535 30.53 -9.80 -8.25
C GLY A 535 31.69 -9.10 -7.53
N SER A 536 32.01 -7.88 -7.99
CA SER A 536 32.99 -7.01 -7.31
C SER A 536 32.32 -6.21 -6.20
N VAL A 537 32.87 -6.25 -4.99
CA VAL A 537 32.30 -5.59 -3.81
C VAL A 537 32.60 -4.08 -3.84
N VAL A 538 31.58 -3.28 -3.61
CA VAL A 538 31.67 -1.81 -3.57
C VAL A 538 31.93 -1.35 -2.15
N ALA A 539 33.02 -0.60 -1.96
CA ALA A 539 33.40 -0.09 -0.65
C ALA A 539 32.40 0.99 -0.15
N PRO A 540 32.04 1.00 1.16
CA PRO A 540 31.12 1.97 1.73
C PRO A 540 31.51 3.45 1.51
N SER A 541 32.81 3.73 1.41
CA SER A 541 33.33 5.08 1.10
C SER A 541 32.89 5.65 -0.25
N ARG A 542 32.34 4.80 -1.12
CA ARG A 542 31.87 5.17 -2.46
C ARG A 542 30.38 5.52 -2.52
N PHE A 543 29.63 5.26 -1.45
CA PHE A 543 28.20 5.54 -1.41
C PHE A 543 27.93 7.03 -1.25
N LYS A 544 26.94 7.54 -1.98
CA LYS A 544 26.37 8.86 -1.77
C LYS A 544 25.74 8.97 -0.37
N PRO A 545 25.61 10.17 0.20
CA PRO A 545 25.09 10.35 1.56
C PRO A 545 23.68 9.72 1.77
N ASP A 546 22.77 9.91 0.83
CA ASP A 546 21.41 9.34 0.84
C ASP A 546 21.41 7.81 0.84
N ILE A 547 22.24 7.19 0.02
CA ILE A 547 22.42 5.74 -0.04
C ILE A 547 23.03 5.21 1.27
N ARG A 548 24.00 5.95 1.83
CA ARG A 548 24.65 5.55 3.08
C ARG A 548 23.65 5.49 4.23
N VAL A 549 22.80 6.51 4.38
CA VAL A 549 21.74 6.53 5.39
C VAL A 549 20.81 5.32 5.27
N ARG A 550 20.47 4.90 4.07
CA ARG A 550 19.62 3.73 3.81
C ARG A 550 20.31 2.44 4.23
N ILE A 551 21.59 2.28 3.88
CA ILE A 551 22.38 1.09 4.27
C ILE A 551 22.55 1.02 5.78
N GLU A 552 22.89 2.14 6.44
CA GLU A 552 22.99 2.24 7.89
C GLU A 552 21.67 1.88 8.60
N ALA A 553 20.53 2.30 8.03
CA ALA A 553 19.21 1.92 8.54
C ALA A 553 18.98 0.39 8.47
N LEU A 554 19.39 -0.26 7.38
CA LEU A 554 19.35 -1.72 7.25
C LEU A 554 20.29 -2.43 8.24
N GLU A 555 21.51 -1.90 8.44
CA GLU A 555 22.47 -2.42 9.42
C GLU A 555 21.96 -2.31 10.85
N GLN A 556 21.26 -1.21 11.19
CA GLN A 556 20.62 -1.02 12.50
C GLN A 556 19.53 -2.06 12.80
N THR A 557 18.96 -2.70 11.78
CA THR A 557 18.04 -3.83 11.99
C THR A 557 18.75 -5.13 12.42
N GLY A 558 20.07 -5.15 12.44
CA GLY A 558 20.89 -6.34 12.71
C GLY A 558 21.35 -7.10 11.46
N CYS A 559 21.05 -6.56 10.26
CA CYS A 559 21.49 -7.15 9.00
C CYS A 559 22.94 -6.81 8.67
N ARG A 560 23.69 -7.78 8.20
CA ARG A 560 24.94 -7.58 7.47
C ARG A 560 24.60 -7.25 6.02
N ILE A 561 25.11 -6.12 5.50
CA ILE A 561 24.85 -5.67 4.13
C ILE A 561 26.12 -5.81 3.28
N VAL A 562 25.96 -6.31 2.04
CA VAL A 562 27.03 -6.34 1.03
C VAL A 562 26.49 -5.83 -0.29
N VAL A 563 27.15 -4.82 -0.85
CA VAL A 563 26.85 -4.26 -2.17
C VAL A 563 27.86 -4.79 -3.18
N GLN A 564 27.36 -5.37 -4.25
CA GLN A 564 28.19 -5.91 -5.34
C GLN A 564 27.81 -5.29 -6.68
N LYS A 565 28.81 -5.10 -7.52
CA LYS A 565 28.65 -4.87 -8.95
C LYS A 565 28.81 -6.20 -9.66
N LEU A 566 27.76 -6.67 -10.33
CA LEU A 566 27.80 -7.86 -11.17
C LEU A 566 28.37 -7.55 -12.55
N ASP A 567 29.07 -8.53 -13.13
CA ASP A 567 29.63 -8.39 -14.46
C ASP A 567 28.53 -8.45 -15.52
N SER A 568 28.42 -7.40 -16.31
CA SER A 568 27.52 -7.33 -17.46
C SER A 568 28.14 -6.44 -18.54
N PRO A 569 28.18 -6.89 -19.81
CA PRO A 569 28.65 -6.07 -20.91
C PRO A 569 27.62 -5.02 -21.36
N TRP A 570 26.40 -5.04 -20.84
CA TRP A 570 25.26 -4.26 -21.35
C TRP A 570 24.93 -3.02 -20.52
N ALA A 571 24.89 -3.15 -19.21
CA ALA A 571 24.53 -2.10 -18.25
C ALA A 571 25.33 -2.25 -16.96
N GLN A 572 25.24 -1.28 -16.05
CA GLN A 572 25.69 -1.46 -14.68
C GLN A 572 24.63 -2.29 -13.94
N VAL A 573 25.03 -3.41 -13.36
CA VAL A 573 24.14 -4.27 -12.56
C VAL A 573 24.62 -4.27 -11.13
N CYS A 574 23.73 -3.86 -10.24
CA CYS A 574 23.98 -3.84 -8.79
C CYS A 574 23.20 -4.97 -8.11
N LEU A 575 23.83 -5.58 -7.12
CA LEU A 575 23.23 -6.53 -6.18
C LEU A 575 23.48 -6.01 -4.77
N VAL A 576 22.42 -5.94 -3.95
CA VAL A 576 22.50 -5.68 -2.53
C VAL A 576 22.02 -6.91 -1.79
N ALA A 577 22.90 -7.50 -0.98
CA ALA A 577 22.59 -8.65 -0.15
C ALA A 577 22.45 -8.26 1.31
N ALA A 578 21.46 -8.80 1.99
CA ALA A 578 21.21 -8.63 3.42
C ALA A 578 21.10 -10.00 4.10
N GLN A 579 21.80 -10.17 5.23
CA GLN A 579 21.77 -11.39 6.03
C GLN A 579 21.63 -11.05 7.50
N HIS A 580 20.67 -11.67 8.18
CA HIS A 580 20.41 -11.50 9.61
C HIS A 580 20.71 -12.80 10.37
N GLU A 581 21.78 -12.78 11.19
CA GLU A 581 22.25 -13.96 11.90
C GLU A 581 21.28 -14.48 12.96
N ALA A 582 20.70 -13.59 13.77
CA ALA A 582 19.83 -14.00 14.87
C ALA A 582 18.46 -14.49 14.40
N GLN A 583 17.92 -13.93 13.32
CA GLN A 583 16.64 -14.35 12.74
C GLN A 583 16.79 -15.40 11.63
N HIS A 584 18.03 -15.73 11.24
CA HIS A 584 18.39 -16.77 10.28
C HIS A 584 17.78 -16.57 8.88
N PHE A 585 17.87 -15.36 8.33
CA PHE A 585 17.45 -15.12 6.95
C PHE A 585 18.55 -14.47 6.10
N THR A 586 18.50 -14.74 4.81
CA THR A 586 19.26 -14.07 3.76
C THR A 586 18.32 -13.64 2.66
N THR A 587 18.43 -12.39 2.23
CA THR A 587 17.68 -11.83 1.12
C THR A 587 18.54 -10.92 0.27
N MET A 588 18.03 -10.53 -0.88
CA MET A 588 18.77 -9.68 -1.80
C MET A 588 17.82 -8.88 -2.70
N GLY A 589 18.32 -7.82 -3.29
CA GLY A 589 17.71 -7.09 -4.38
C GLY A 589 18.74 -6.85 -5.47
N THR A 590 18.28 -6.74 -6.70
CA THR A 590 19.12 -6.40 -7.85
C THR A 590 18.49 -5.27 -8.65
N SER A 591 19.29 -4.56 -9.42
CA SER A 591 18.79 -3.62 -10.42
C SER A 591 19.86 -3.36 -11.47
N ALA A 592 19.42 -3.07 -12.70
CA ALA A 592 20.29 -2.67 -13.80
C ALA A 592 19.97 -1.26 -14.28
N HIS A 593 21.01 -0.46 -14.53
CA HIS A 593 20.87 0.88 -15.10
C HIS A 593 22.16 1.27 -15.85
N ALA A 594 22.11 2.32 -16.66
CA ALA A 594 23.31 2.89 -17.28
C ALA A 594 24.25 3.53 -16.25
N ASP A 595 23.69 4.09 -15.18
CA ASP A 595 24.36 4.67 -14.03
C ASP A 595 24.31 3.71 -12.84
N PHE A 596 25.46 3.47 -12.19
CA PHE A 596 25.55 2.52 -11.08
C PHE A 596 24.80 3.01 -9.81
N ASP A 597 24.80 4.31 -9.54
CA ASP A 597 24.11 4.84 -8.36
C ASP A 597 22.59 4.66 -8.47
N VAL A 598 22.04 4.79 -9.68
CA VAL A 598 20.63 4.52 -9.95
C VAL A 598 20.33 3.02 -9.81
N ALA A 599 21.21 2.15 -10.32
CA ALA A 599 21.09 0.71 -10.13
C ALA A 599 21.17 0.34 -8.64
N LEU A 600 22.06 0.96 -7.88
CA LEU A 600 22.18 0.73 -6.44
C LEU A 600 20.90 1.16 -5.68
N ALA A 601 20.34 2.32 -6.01
CA ALA A 601 19.09 2.77 -5.41
C ALA A 601 17.94 1.79 -5.67
N GLY A 602 17.81 1.28 -6.90
CA GLY A 602 16.79 0.27 -7.26
C GLY A 602 17.00 -1.06 -6.53
N ALA A 603 18.24 -1.55 -6.45
CA ALA A 603 18.56 -2.77 -5.71
C ALA A 603 18.26 -2.64 -4.20
N LEU A 604 18.50 -1.45 -3.62
CA LEU A 604 18.13 -1.15 -2.24
C LEU A 604 16.61 -1.12 -2.05
N ASP A 605 15.85 -0.56 -2.99
CA ASP A 605 14.37 -0.54 -2.92
C ASP A 605 13.81 -1.95 -2.71
N GLU A 606 14.32 -2.92 -3.45
CA GLU A 606 13.91 -4.32 -3.32
C GLU A 606 14.40 -4.96 -2.02
N THR A 607 15.68 -4.75 -1.66
CA THR A 607 16.26 -5.33 -0.45
C THR A 607 15.56 -4.84 0.81
N GLU A 608 15.25 -3.55 0.91
CA GLU A 608 14.54 -2.95 2.04
C GLU A 608 13.16 -3.54 2.24
N ALA A 609 12.39 -3.69 1.16
CA ALA A 609 11.04 -4.29 1.23
C ALA A 609 11.09 -5.74 1.75
N ARG A 610 12.10 -6.50 1.37
CA ARG A 610 12.27 -7.91 1.76
C ARG A 610 12.81 -8.08 3.18
N VAL A 611 13.79 -7.26 3.58
CA VAL A 611 14.26 -7.21 4.97
C VAL A 611 13.09 -6.85 5.88
N TYR A 612 12.28 -5.87 5.47
CA TYR A 612 11.06 -5.50 6.17
C TYR A 612 10.13 -6.71 6.39
N ALA A 613 9.84 -7.47 5.35
CA ALA A 613 8.96 -8.64 5.46
C ALA A 613 9.48 -9.65 6.50
N TRP A 614 10.77 -9.96 6.49
CA TRP A 614 11.39 -10.86 7.46
C TRP A 614 11.32 -10.35 8.90
N ILE A 615 11.68 -9.11 9.14
CA ILE A 615 11.67 -8.50 10.48
C ILE A 615 10.26 -8.47 11.06
N HIS A 616 9.23 -8.37 10.21
CA HIS A 616 7.83 -8.33 10.63
C HIS A 616 7.14 -9.68 10.67
N GLY A 617 7.94 -10.76 10.73
CA GLY A 617 7.46 -12.09 11.05
C GLY A 617 6.95 -12.89 9.86
N HIS A 618 7.42 -12.58 8.65
CA HIS A 618 7.21 -13.51 7.52
C HIS A 618 7.72 -14.91 7.90
N LYS A 619 6.94 -15.93 7.60
CA LYS A 619 7.26 -17.33 7.92
C LYS A 619 7.39 -18.13 6.64
N PRO A 620 8.46 -18.94 6.49
CA PRO A 620 8.60 -19.83 5.36
C PRO A 620 7.47 -20.88 5.31
N GLU A 621 6.91 -21.08 4.13
CA GLU A 621 5.97 -22.17 3.84
C GLU A 621 6.70 -23.42 3.31
N VAL A 622 7.92 -23.26 2.81
CA VAL A 622 8.74 -24.36 2.29
C VAL A 622 9.60 -25.01 3.37
N GLY A 623 9.78 -26.33 3.27
CA GLY A 623 10.65 -27.09 4.16
C GLY A 623 11.98 -27.51 3.54
N SER A 624 12.06 -27.69 2.22
CA SER A 624 13.22 -28.23 1.52
C SER A 624 13.43 -27.59 0.14
N PRO A 625 14.61 -27.74 -0.50
CA PRO A 625 14.82 -27.26 -1.86
C PRO A 625 13.85 -27.85 -2.90
N GLU A 626 13.42 -29.07 -2.69
CA GLU A 626 12.50 -29.81 -3.56
C GLU A 626 11.08 -29.21 -3.54
N ASP A 627 10.70 -28.51 -2.45
CA ASP A 627 9.41 -27.85 -2.30
C ASP A 627 9.35 -26.53 -3.08
N VAL A 628 10.51 -26.03 -3.55
CA VAL A 628 10.57 -24.75 -4.25
C VAL A 628 9.94 -24.85 -5.62
N GLY A 629 8.80 -24.18 -5.80
CA GLY A 629 8.01 -24.17 -7.04
C GLY A 629 7.66 -22.79 -7.56
N THR A 630 7.65 -21.78 -6.68
CA THR A 630 7.25 -20.39 -6.99
C THR A 630 8.37 -19.40 -6.69
N THR A 631 8.17 -18.15 -7.06
CA THR A 631 9.09 -17.04 -6.76
C THR A 631 9.24 -16.84 -5.25
N GLU A 632 8.13 -16.85 -4.53
CA GLU A 632 8.08 -16.69 -3.07
C GLU A 632 8.84 -17.80 -2.36
N HIS A 633 8.73 -19.05 -2.82
CA HIS A 633 9.43 -20.19 -2.26
C HIS A 633 10.96 -20.04 -2.32
N HIS A 634 11.51 -19.39 -3.36
CA HIS A 634 12.93 -19.08 -3.46
C HIS A 634 13.37 -18.13 -2.33
N PHE A 635 12.58 -17.10 -2.05
CA PHE A 635 12.82 -16.17 -0.96
C PHE A 635 12.71 -16.88 0.41
N GLU A 636 11.69 -17.69 0.61
CA GLU A 636 11.38 -18.38 1.87
C GLU A 636 12.39 -19.43 2.26
N LEU A 637 12.95 -20.15 1.28
CA LEU A 637 13.96 -21.18 1.53
C LEU A 637 15.14 -20.63 2.33
N TYR A 638 15.50 -19.38 2.08
CA TYR A 638 16.61 -18.69 2.75
C TYR A 638 16.21 -18.04 4.09
N GLY A 639 15.00 -18.21 4.55
CA GLY A 639 14.54 -17.95 5.92
C GLY A 639 14.67 -19.16 6.85
N LEU A 640 15.10 -20.30 6.34
CA LEU A 640 15.32 -21.51 7.14
C LEU A 640 16.72 -21.51 7.74
N LYS A 641 16.84 -21.74 9.05
CA LYS A 641 18.11 -21.79 9.80
C LYS A 641 19.18 -22.67 9.12
N ARG A 642 18.78 -23.79 8.50
CA ARG A 642 19.70 -24.73 7.83
C ARG A 642 20.18 -24.24 6.46
N TYR A 643 19.50 -23.24 5.84
CA TYR A 643 19.78 -22.82 4.48
C TYR A 643 20.13 -21.34 4.32
N PHE A 644 19.90 -20.48 5.31
CA PHE A 644 20.10 -19.04 5.17
C PHE A 644 21.52 -18.64 4.74
N ARG A 645 22.53 -19.45 5.04
CA ARG A 645 23.92 -19.22 4.59
C ARG A 645 24.28 -19.92 3.28
N ARG A 646 23.35 -20.61 2.63
CA ARG A 646 23.65 -21.41 1.44
C ARG A 646 24.10 -20.57 0.23
N ALA A 647 23.74 -19.30 0.18
CA ALA A 647 24.13 -18.35 -0.85
C ALA A 647 25.42 -17.58 -0.54
N ASP A 648 26.07 -17.79 0.60
CA ASP A 648 27.21 -16.97 1.05
C ASP A 648 28.35 -16.91 0.04
N ARG A 649 28.60 -17.99 -0.71
CA ARG A 649 29.64 -18.01 -1.73
C ARG A 649 29.45 -16.94 -2.81
N VAL A 650 28.22 -16.66 -3.18
CA VAL A 650 27.85 -15.67 -4.18
C VAL A 650 27.60 -14.31 -3.55
N LEU A 651 26.83 -14.28 -2.45
CA LEU A 651 26.34 -13.03 -1.86
C LEU A 651 27.31 -12.40 -0.84
N PHE A 652 28.07 -13.20 -0.10
CA PHE A 652 28.94 -12.76 0.98
C PHE A 652 30.35 -13.36 0.84
N PRO A 653 31.10 -12.99 -0.23
CA PRO A 653 32.39 -13.62 -0.55
C PRO A 653 33.42 -13.43 0.58
N LYS A 654 34.14 -14.48 0.92
CA LYS A 654 35.23 -14.45 1.93
C LYS A 654 36.42 -13.60 1.48
N ASN A 655 36.73 -13.63 0.18
CA ASN A 655 37.81 -12.87 -0.44
C ASN A 655 37.24 -11.94 -1.52
N PRO A 656 36.66 -10.80 -1.14
CA PRO A 656 35.96 -9.92 -2.07
C PRO A 656 36.94 -9.24 -3.05
N LYS A 657 36.60 -9.26 -4.33
CA LYS A 657 37.29 -8.42 -5.32
C LYS A 657 36.74 -7.00 -5.22
N PRO A 658 37.56 -5.97 -5.03
CA PRO A 658 37.08 -4.60 -4.98
C PRO A 658 36.57 -4.15 -6.35
N ALA A 659 35.48 -3.39 -6.38
CA ALA A 659 34.98 -2.77 -7.60
C ALA A 659 35.93 -1.65 -8.07
N ALA A 660 36.59 -1.84 -9.19
CA ALA A 660 37.62 -0.89 -9.68
C ALA A 660 37.02 0.40 -10.22
N ARG A 661 35.96 0.34 -11.02
CA ARG A 661 35.29 1.49 -11.63
C ARG A 661 33.75 1.36 -11.57
N LEU A 662 33.09 2.44 -11.17
CA LEU A 662 31.63 2.59 -11.18
C LEU A 662 31.20 3.62 -12.26
N ALA A 663 31.94 3.65 -13.39
CA ALA A 663 31.63 4.58 -14.47
C ALA A 663 30.30 4.22 -15.16
N SER A 664 29.59 5.22 -15.64
CA SER A 664 28.39 5.02 -16.47
C SER A 664 28.71 4.12 -17.67
N SER A 665 27.75 3.25 -18.02
CA SER A 665 27.87 2.36 -19.21
C SER A 665 27.56 3.10 -20.54
N GLY A 666 27.47 4.42 -20.52
CA GLY A 666 27.14 5.28 -21.65
C GLY A 666 25.71 5.83 -21.58
N PRO A 667 25.19 6.40 -22.66
CA PRO A 667 23.82 6.88 -22.69
C PRO A 667 22.83 5.77 -22.38
N GLY A 668 21.97 5.97 -21.39
CA GLY A 668 21.00 4.97 -20.91
C GLY A 668 19.75 4.83 -21.80
N SER A 669 19.79 5.28 -23.07
CA SER A 669 18.64 5.22 -23.98
C SER A 669 18.42 3.82 -24.56
N THR A 670 17.19 3.50 -24.90
CA THR A 670 16.81 2.27 -25.61
C THR A 670 17.64 2.07 -26.88
N ARG A 671 17.80 3.11 -27.68
CA ARG A 671 18.61 3.09 -28.91
C ARG A 671 20.05 2.66 -28.63
N HIS A 672 20.66 3.14 -27.54
CA HIS A 672 22.04 2.80 -27.21
C HIS A 672 22.15 1.33 -26.77
N LEU A 673 21.21 0.81 -25.96
CA LEU A 673 21.17 -0.60 -25.57
C LEU A 673 21.00 -1.52 -26.79
N VAL A 674 20.07 -1.19 -27.69
CA VAL A 674 19.84 -1.94 -28.94
C VAL A 674 21.10 -1.94 -29.84
N ALA A 675 21.78 -0.82 -29.97
CA ALA A 675 23.01 -0.73 -30.74
C ALA A 675 24.14 -1.63 -30.14
N ARG A 676 24.25 -1.69 -28.84
CA ARG A 676 25.22 -2.57 -28.16
C ARG A 676 24.92 -4.06 -28.37
N PHE A 677 23.65 -4.46 -28.32
CA PHE A 677 23.21 -5.80 -28.64
C PHE A 677 23.52 -6.14 -30.12
N ALA A 678 23.16 -5.25 -31.03
CA ALA A 678 23.38 -5.42 -32.44
C ALA A 678 24.89 -5.58 -32.81
N ALA A 679 25.77 -4.85 -32.10
CA ALA A 679 27.22 -4.99 -32.25
C ALA A 679 27.77 -6.37 -31.88
N LYS A 680 26.95 -7.20 -31.17
CA LYS A 680 27.26 -8.60 -30.83
C LYS A 680 26.38 -9.59 -31.60
N GLY A 681 25.62 -9.14 -32.62
CA GLY A 681 24.72 -9.98 -33.39
C GLY A 681 23.47 -10.43 -32.65
N ILE A 682 23.08 -9.72 -31.60
CA ILE A 682 21.89 -10.00 -30.79
C ILE A 682 20.79 -9.00 -31.17
N TYR A 683 19.60 -9.51 -31.49
CA TYR A 683 18.45 -8.73 -31.94
C TYR A 683 17.29 -8.85 -30.96
N PRO A 684 17.16 -7.91 -30.01
CA PRO A 684 16.08 -7.94 -29.03
C PRO A 684 14.71 -7.78 -29.69
N VAL A 685 13.72 -8.49 -29.16
CA VAL A 685 12.33 -8.43 -29.58
C VAL A 685 11.49 -7.84 -28.44
N ILE A 686 10.56 -6.98 -28.82
CA ILE A 686 9.55 -6.44 -27.92
C ILE A 686 8.17 -6.91 -28.37
N VAL A 687 7.35 -7.33 -27.41
CA VAL A 687 5.92 -7.62 -27.62
C VAL A 687 5.13 -6.61 -26.80
N ASP A 688 4.18 -5.91 -27.45
CA ASP A 688 3.21 -5.05 -26.76
C ASP A 688 2.17 -5.95 -26.09
N ILE A 689 2.12 -5.89 -24.77
CA ILE A 689 1.18 -6.63 -23.93
C ILE A 689 0.30 -5.69 -23.12
N THR A 690 0.13 -4.44 -23.57
CA THR A 690 -0.66 -3.43 -22.86
C THR A 690 -2.11 -3.94 -22.66
N PRO A 691 -2.60 -4.09 -21.42
CA PRO A 691 -3.95 -4.58 -21.16
C PRO A 691 -5.00 -3.52 -21.55
N GLU A 692 -6.28 -3.92 -21.56
CA GLU A 692 -7.37 -3.01 -21.92
C GLU A 692 -7.49 -1.87 -20.91
N LEU A 693 -7.51 -2.20 -19.62
CA LEU A 693 -7.55 -1.25 -18.54
C LEU A 693 -6.12 -0.89 -18.12
N CYS A 694 -5.48 -0.01 -18.89
CA CYS A 694 -4.09 0.38 -18.73
C CYS A 694 -3.88 1.82 -18.24
N PHE A 695 -4.89 2.41 -17.61
CA PHE A 695 -4.81 3.78 -17.13
C PHE A 695 -4.67 3.86 -15.61
N VAL A 696 -3.92 4.84 -15.16
CA VAL A 696 -3.82 5.27 -13.77
C VAL A 696 -4.28 6.72 -13.63
N ASP A 697 -4.14 7.31 -12.45
CA ASP A 697 -4.49 8.71 -12.20
C ASP A 697 -5.91 9.05 -12.69
N GLN A 698 -6.88 8.23 -12.29
CA GLN A 698 -8.30 8.41 -12.66
C GLN A 698 -8.51 8.42 -14.19
N GLY A 699 -7.89 7.48 -14.88
CA GLY A 699 -8.04 7.29 -16.32
C GLY A 699 -7.32 8.30 -17.21
N ARG A 700 -6.46 9.15 -16.65
CA ARG A 700 -5.77 10.22 -17.40
C ARG A 700 -4.40 9.80 -17.90
N THR A 701 -3.65 9.05 -17.12
CA THR A 701 -2.30 8.61 -17.47
C THR A 701 -2.36 7.20 -18.05
N ARG A 702 -2.12 7.07 -19.34
CA ARG A 702 -2.02 5.76 -20.01
C ARG A 702 -0.67 5.14 -19.72
N LEU A 703 -0.67 3.87 -19.34
CA LEU A 703 0.53 3.04 -19.31
C LEU A 703 0.64 2.21 -20.59
N SER A 704 1.86 2.04 -21.06
CA SER A 704 2.24 1.06 -22.06
C SER A 704 2.96 -0.08 -21.36
N VAL A 705 2.58 -1.32 -21.65
CA VAL A 705 3.17 -2.53 -21.06
C VAL A 705 3.79 -3.35 -22.16
N VAL A 706 5.06 -3.70 -22.00
CA VAL A 706 5.80 -4.48 -22.98
C VAL A 706 6.49 -5.68 -22.36
N LYS A 707 6.75 -6.69 -23.16
CA LYS A 707 7.59 -7.85 -22.84
C LYS A 707 8.81 -7.87 -23.73
N ALA A 708 10.00 -7.79 -23.15
CA ALA A 708 11.27 -7.96 -23.86
C ALA A 708 11.71 -9.41 -23.89
N LEU A 709 12.16 -9.87 -25.05
CA LEU A 709 12.82 -11.15 -25.25
C LEU A 709 14.16 -10.87 -25.93
N VAL A 710 15.28 -11.28 -25.31
CA VAL A 710 16.63 -11.03 -25.82
C VAL A 710 17.32 -12.36 -26.08
N PRO A 711 17.62 -12.69 -27.36
CA PRO A 711 18.31 -13.92 -27.68
C PRO A 711 19.64 -14.05 -26.93
N SER A 712 19.99 -15.28 -26.51
CA SER A 712 21.26 -15.63 -25.86
C SER A 712 21.46 -15.04 -24.45
N LEU A 713 20.57 -14.17 -23.95
CA LEU A 713 20.57 -13.80 -22.53
C LEU A 713 19.86 -14.88 -21.70
N LEU A 714 20.43 -15.17 -20.53
CA LEU A 714 19.97 -16.23 -19.66
C LEU A 714 18.73 -15.76 -18.85
N PRO A 715 17.55 -16.30 -19.10
CA PRO A 715 16.38 -15.92 -18.32
C PRO A 715 16.49 -16.48 -16.90
N ILE A 716 15.84 -15.79 -15.96
CA ILE A 716 15.62 -16.34 -14.62
C ILE A 716 14.58 -17.45 -14.69
N SER A 717 14.72 -18.46 -13.83
CA SER A 717 13.77 -19.56 -13.70
C SER A 717 13.51 -19.85 -12.24
N PHE A 718 12.25 -20.10 -11.90
CA PHE A 718 11.84 -20.41 -10.54
C PHE A 718 11.43 -21.87 -10.41
N GLY A 719 11.81 -22.47 -9.28
CA GLY A 719 11.56 -23.87 -8.99
C GLY A 719 12.84 -24.71 -8.99
N TYR A 720 12.76 -25.83 -8.30
CA TYR A 720 13.89 -26.73 -8.14
C TYR A 720 14.35 -27.33 -9.47
N GLN A 721 15.62 -27.17 -9.85
CA GLN A 721 16.26 -27.72 -11.05
C GLN A 721 15.61 -27.34 -12.40
N ARG A 722 15.04 -26.13 -12.48
CA ARG A 722 14.34 -25.63 -13.70
C ARG A 722 15.18 -24.65 -14.52
N GLU A 723 16.43 -24.43 -14.17
CA GLU A 723 17.33 -23.51 -14.88
C GLU A 723 17.58 -23.96 -16.33
N PRO A 724 17.65 -23.03 -17.31
CA PRO A 724 17.86 -23.36 -18.73
C PRO A 724 19.33 -23.70 -19.02
N LEU A 725 19.76 -24.87 -18.61
CA LEU A 725 21.17 -25.30 -18.63
C LEU A 725 21.73 -25.53 -20.05
N GLY A 726 20.90 -25.62 -21.06
CA GLY A 726 21.33 -25.66 -22.46
C GLY A 726 21.92 -24.34 -22.97
N MET A 727 21.71 -23.22 -22.25
CA MET A 727 22.26 -21.90 -22.59
C MET A 727 23.65 -21.64 -21.95
N VAL A 728 24.15 -22.53 -21.10
CA VAL A 728 25.37 -22.30 -20.32
C VAL A 728 26.39 -23.45 -20.57
N PRO A 729 27.59 -23.13 -21.03
CA PRO A 729 28.59 -24.19 -21.37
C PRO A 729 29.17 -24.90 -20.16
N ARG A 730 29.15 -24.24 -18.99
CA ARG A 730 29.70 -24.82 -17.74
C ARG A 730 28.88 -24.39 -16.54
N ILE A 731 28.57 -25.36 -15.66
CA ILE A 731 27.75 -25.16 -14.46
C ILE A 731 28.55 -25.67 -13.26
N HIS A 732 28.56 -24.89 -12.18
CA HIS A 732 29.17 -25.32 -10.92
C HIS A 732 28.21 -26.28 -10.19
N PRO A 733 28.69 -27.42 -9.63
CA PRO A 733 27.80 -28.35 -8.90
C PRO A 733 26.99 -27.75 -7.78
N GLY A 734 27.49 -26.69 -7.14
CA GLY A 734 26.78 -25.95 -6.07
C GLY A 734 25.57 -25.15 -6.55
N SER A 735 25.43 -24.87 -7.86
CA SER A 735 24.31 -24.15 -8.44
C SER A 735 23.02 -24.96 -8.58
N LYS A 736 23.06 -26.25 -8.23
CA LYS A 736 21.84 -27.09 -8.21
C LYS A 736 20.87 -26.75 -7.09
N PHE A 737 21.31 -25.96 -6.12
CA PHE A 737 20.45 -25.42 -5.06
C PHE A 737 19.67 -24.23 -5.60
N PRO A 738 18.37 -24.06 -5.25
CA PRO A 738 17.60 -22.91 -5.70
C PRO A 738 18.26 -21.58 -5.33
N HIS A 739 18.22 -20.61 -6.23
CA HIS A 739 18.79 -19.28 -5.98
C HIS A 739 17.95 -18.45 -4.99
N PRO A 740 18.55 -17.48 -4.26
CA PRO A 740 17.83 -16.65 -3.31
C PRO A 740 17.07 -15.48 -3.96
N PHE A 741 17.02 -15.42 -5.27
CA PHE A 741 16.34 -14.36 -6.00
C PHE A 741 14.84 -14.58 -5.89
N PRO A 742 14.07 -13.63 -5.31
CA PRO A 742 12.62 -13.74 -5.15
C PRO A 742 11.86 -13.27 -6.37
#